data_e8b406333534f084d0d09cc1bf95dcaf
#
_entry.id   e8b406333534f084d0d09cc1bf95dcaf
#
_cell.length_a   1.000
_cell.length_b   1.000
_cell.length_c   1.000
_cell.angle_alpha   90.00
_cell.angle_beta   90.00
_cell.angle_gamma   90.00
#
_symmetry.space_group_name_H-M   'P 1'
#
loop_
_entity.id
_entity.type
_entity.pdbx_description
1 polymer ?
#
loop_
_entity_poly.entity_id
_entity_poly.type
_entity_poly.pdbx_seq_one_letter_code
_entity_poly.pdbx_strand_id
1 'polypeptide(L)'
;MIAKIIVHGDDRPQALSKLRQALDATRLHGIATNLDYLRQIIRLEAFENATMWTRLLDEVSYHAHAIEVLEPGTWSSVQDYPGRLGYWDIGVPPSGPMDDYAFRLANRIVGNAPEAAGLEFTLQGPTLRFHSDAIFALTGADCDAKLDGEPVACWQPVTVRTGQTLTLGRARTGCRGYLAVRNGIDVPQYLGSRSTFALGQFGGHAGRTLRPGDVLAISRPALAACTTPAPISPPRTPEPGVIPRYGEVWNIGVLYGPHGAPDFFTPASMDAFFAAEWQVHYNSNRLGVRLVGPKPEWSRADGGEAGLHPSNVHDCEYAIGAINFTGDFPVILTRDGPSLGGFVCPVTIARAELWKVGQVKPGDRIRFHPVSIEHAQSLELAQEVACNHLRAVTARPDETPTLLPGTTGSAAILAEVPAQNGLPAVVWRQAGDSYILIEYGDNVLDLALRLRVHLLMKAIRSSGVEGVEELSPGVRSLQVRYDSQRLGQRALLTLLMSLEKQLGDVESLKIPSRIVWLPMAFEDSATLGAVERYQQTVRAQAPWLPNNVDFICRANGLSHRDDVKKVVFDASYLILGLGDVYLGAPCAVPVDPRHRLLSSKYNPARTWTAEGTVGIGGMYMCIYGMDSPGGYQLVGRTLPIWNKFLKNPQFGEEPWLLKFFDQVRFYPVSEAELNDFRDAFREGRASVRIEESEFDFAAYRAFLAANEQDIAAFRERQQAAFSAEVAHWHTQEPEDDPHEAQAEDEAESEGQLVSADLNGXXXXXXXXXXXXSGRFWSSRASG
;
A
#
# COMPACT_ATOMS: atom_id res chain seq x y z
N MET A 1 -15.28 -32.53 7.12
CA MET A 1 -16.58 -31.82 7.10
C MET A 1 -16.39 -30.43 7.68
N ILE A 2 -16.77 -29.39 6.94
CA ILE A 2 -16.62 -28.00 7.40
C ILE A 2 -17.89 -27.58 8.17
N ALA A 3 -19.05 -27.84 7.56
CA ALA A 3 -20.32 -27.42 8.11
C ALA A 3 -21.41 -28.38 7.64
N LYS A 4 -22.54 -28.33 8.29
CA LYS A 4 -23.76 -29.09 7.92
C LYS A 4 -24.93 -28.11 7.93
N ILE A 5 -25.72 -28.11 6.85
CA ILE A 5 -26.93 -27.29 6.76
C ILE A 5 -28.13 -28.20 6.95
N ILE A 6 -28.94 -27.90 7.94
CA ILE A 6 -30.14 -28.67 8.27
C ILE A 6 -31.32 -27.69 8.21
N VAL A 7 -32.38 -28.08 7.50
CA VAL A 7 -33.60 -27.29 7.40
C VAL A 7 -34.78 -28.14 7.85
N HIS A 8 -35.85 -27.50 8.28
CA HIS A 8 -37.08 -28.14 8.65
C HIS A 8 -38.24 -27.54 7.86
N GLY A 9 -39.11 -28.37 7.35
CA GLY A 9 -40.35 -27.98 6.68
C GLY A 9 -41.52 -28.83 7.12
N ASP A 10 -42.72 -28.29 6.93
CA ASP A 10 -43.94 -29.01 7.26
C ASP A 10 -44.16 -30.21 6.35
N ASP A 11 -43.58 -30.15 5.14
CA ASP A 11 -43.60 -31.25 4.19
C ASP A 11 -42.30 -31.19 3.38
N ARG A 12 -42.13 -32.22 2.53
CA ARG A 12 -40.92 -32.36 1.72
C ARG A 12 -40.73 -31.16 0.72
N PRO A 13 -41.75 -30.74 -0.03
CA PRO A 13 -41.57 -29.58 -0.90
C PRO A 13 -41.10 -28.31 -0.18
N GLN A 14 -41.66 -28.02 1.02
CA GLN A 14 -41.24 -26.89 1.79
C GLN A 14 -39.81 -27.02 2.29
N ALA A 15 -39.44 -28.22 2.76
CA ALA A 15 -38.06 -28.50 3.20
C ALA A 15 -37.09 -28.32 2.03
N LEU A 16 -37.41 -28.81 0.84
CA LEU A 16 -36.57 -28.67 -0.33
C LEU A 16 -36.42 -27.20 -0.73
N SER A 17 -37.52 -26.46 -0.68
CA SER A 17 -37.47 -25.04 -1.00
C SER A 17 -36.55 -24.30 -0.04
N LYS A 18 -36.66 -24.57 1.26
CA LYS A 18 -35.80 -23.96 2.29
C LYS A 18 -34.33 -24.37 2.08
N LEU A 19 -34.07 -25.62 1.73
CA LEU A 19 -32.70 -26.11 1.52
C LEU A 19 -32.07 -25.43 0.30
N ARG A 20 -32.82 -25.29 -0.80
CA ARG A 20 -32.38 -24.59 -1.97
C ARG A 20 -31.97 -23.15 -1.63
N GLN A 21 -32.86 -22.45 -0.93
CA GLN A 21 -32.58 -21.07 -0.54
C GLN A 21 -31.32 -20.98 0.34
N ALA A 22 -31.19 -21.88 1.31
CA ALA A 22 -30.05 -21.89 2.21
C ALA A 22 -28.73 -22.15 1.44
N LEU A 23 -28.74 -23.15 0.55
CA LEU A 23 -27.54 -23.45 -0.25
C LEU A 23 -27.19 -22.33 -1.21
N ASP A 24 -28.19 -21.70 -1.84
CA ASP A 24 -27.95 -20.59 -2.76
C ASP A 24 -27.44 -19.34 -2.04
N ALA A 25 -27.80 -19.18 -0.78
CA ALA A 25 -27.36 -18.04 0.04
C ALA A 25 -26.01 -18.30 0.74
N THR A 26 -25.52 -19.53 0.72
CA THR A 26 -24.26 -19.89 1.37
C THR A 26 -23.08 -19.55 0.48
N ARG A 27 -22.05 -18.96 1.07
CA ARG A 27 -20.77 -18.70 0.40
C ARG A 27 -19.63 -19.29 1.22
N LEU A 28 -18.72 -19.98 0.55
CA LEU A 28 -17.50 -20.54 1.16
C LEU A 28 -16.36 -20.26 0.19
N HIS A 29 -15.30 -19.63 0.70
CA HIS A 29 -14.19 -19.20 -0.13
C HIS A 29 -12.84 -19.61 0.48
N GLY A 30 -11.81 -19.67 -0.36
CA GLY A 30 -10.46 -19.96 0.05
C GLY A 30 -10.11 -21.43 0.05
N ILE A 31 -11.11 -22.30 -0.13
CA ILE A 31 -10.95 -23.75 -0.20
C ILE A 31 -11.92 -24.31 -1.23
N ALA A 32 -11.61 -25.46 -1.77
CA ALA A 32 -12.55 -26.21 -2.60
C ALA A 32 -13.56 -26.92 -1.73
N THR A 33 -14.83 -26.87 -2.12
CA THR A 33 -15.94 -27.51 -1.37
C THR A 33 -16.88 -28.22 -2.33
N ASN A 34 -17.80 -29.00 -1.77
CA ASN A 34 -18.86 -29.64 -2.56
C ASN A 34 -20.16 -28.82 -2.57
N LEU A 35 -20.10 -27.54 -2.18
CA LEU A 35 -21.32 -26.72 -2.08
C LEU A 35 -22.09 -26.65 -3.39
N ASP A 36 -21.40 -26.40 -4.51
CA ASP A 36 -22.07 -26.29 -5.81
C ASP A 36 -22.62 -27.64 -6.27
N TYR A 37 -21.93 -28.72 -5.94
CA TYR A 37 -22.42 -30.06 -6.22
C TYR A 37 -23.73 -30.30 -5.48
N LEU A 38 -23.80 -29.91 -4.20
CA LEU A 38 -25.02 -30.03 -3.43
C LEU A 38 -26.18 -29.23 -4.01
N ARG A 39 -25.87 -28.01 -4.52
CA ARG A 39 -26.88 -27.19 -5.21
C ARG A 39 -27.47 -27.92 -6.41
N GLN A 40 -26.63 -28.66 -7.13
CA GLN A 40 -27.09 -29.40 -8.30
C GLN A 40 -27.89 -30.63 -7.91
N ILE A 41 -27.42 -31.39 -6.92
CA ILE A 41 -28.10 -32.61 -6.47
C ILE A 41 -29.54 -32.33 -6.07
N ILE A 42 -29.79 -31.32 -5.26
CA ILE A 42 -31.15 -31.07 -4.74
C ILE A 42 -32.10 -30.56 -5.82
N ARG A 43 -31.61 -30.31 -7.02
CA ARG A 43 -32.44 -29.91 -8.16
C ARG A 43 -32.65 -31.02 -9.17
N LEU A 44 -32.12 -32.22 -8.88
CA LEU A 44 -32.37 -33.37 -9.72
C LEU A 44 -33.86 -33.81 -9.59
N GLU A 45 -34.46 -34.14 -10.70
CA GLU A 45 -35.86 -34.61 -10.72
C GLU A 45 -36.07 -35.79 -9.76
N ALA A 46 -35.12 -36.74 -9.75
CA ALA A 46 -35.19 -37.87 -8.85
C ALA A 46 -35.20 -37.44 -7.36
N PHE A 47 -34.45 -36.37 -7.04
CA PHE A 47 -34.41 -35.84 -5.68
C PHE A 47 -35.72 -35.11 -5.34
N GLU A 48 -36.25 -34.35 -6.27
CA GLU A 48 -37.54 -33.64 -6.08
C GLU A 48 -38.67 -34.61 -5.87
N ASN A 49 -38.73 -35.65 -6.68
CA ASN A 49 -39.83 -36.60 -6.69
C ASN A 49 -39.65 -37.75 -5.69
N ALA A 50 -38.56 -37.72 -4.89
CA ALA A 50 -38.27 -38.77 -3.89
C ALA A 50 -38.10 -40.15 -4.53
N THR A 51 -37.58 -40.22 -5.75
CA THR A 51 -37.33 -41.46 -6.47
C THR A 51 -35.84 -41.82 -6.50
N MET A 52 -35.08 -41.34 -5.51
CA MET A 52 -33.64 -41.57 -5.41
C MET A 52 -33.32 -43.04 -5.17
N TRP A 53 -32.16 -43.46 -5.66
CA TRP A 53 -31.62 -44.79 -5.39
C TRP A 53 -30.15 -44.67 -4.99
N THR A 54 -29.59 -45.72 -4.45
CA THR A 54 -28.27 -45.68 -3.79
C THR A 54 -27.12 -45.30 -4.73
N ARG A 55 -27.29 -45.50 -6.03
CA ARG A 55 -26.25 -45.16 -7.01
C ARG A 55 -26.63 -43.97 -7.92
N LEU A 56 -27.61 -43.17 -7.49
CA LEU A 56 -28.05 -42.03 -8.29
C LEU A 56 -26.85 -41.13 -8.70
N LEU A 57 -25.95 -40.91 -7.75
CA LEU A 57 -24.84 -40.00 -8.00
C LEU A 57 -23.81 -40.53 -9.02
N ASP A 58 -23.79 -41.84 -9.27
CA ASP A 58 -22.95 -42.43 -10.31
C ASP A 58 -23.38 -41.97 -11.71
N GLU A 59 -24.62 -41.54 -11.84
CA GLU A 59 -25.19 -41.13 -13.13
C GLU A 59 -25.22 -39.62 -13.30
N VAL A 60 -24.82 -38.86 -12.27
CA VAL A 60 -24.85 -37.39 -12.31
C VAL A 60 -23.55 -36.86 -12.87
N SER A 61 -23.64 -36.12 -13.98
CA SER A 61 -22.50 -35.41 -14.53
C SER A 61 -22.41 -34.06 -13.86
N TYR A 62 -21.30 -33.82 -13.17
CA TYR A 62 -21.07 -32.57 -12.44
C TYR A 62 -19.80 -31.92 -12.94
N HIS A 63 -19.90 -30.63 -13.23
CA HIS A 63 -18.75 -29.80 -13.58
C HIS A 63 -18.78 -28.55 -12.69
N ALA A 64 -17.72 -28.35 -11.95
CA ALA A 64 -17.60 -27.15 -11.11
C ALA A 64 -17.57 -25.91 -11.99
N HIS A 65 -18.30 -24.86 -11.63
CA HIS A 65 -18.25 -23.59 -12.34
C HIS A 65 -17.03 -22.82 -11.83
N ALA A 66 -15.84 -23.23 -12.27
CA ALA A 66 -14.60 -22.84 -11.64
C ALA A 66 -13.40 -23.00 -12.57
N ILE A 67 -12.32 -22.32 -12.18
CA ILE A 67 -11.01 -22.42 -12.82
C ILE A 67 -10.04 -23.01 -11.79
N GLU A 68 -9.33 -24.06 -12.16
CA GLU A 68 -8.34 -24.69 -11.30
C GLU A 68 -6.94 -24.21 -11.69
N VAL A 69 -6.13 -23.86 -10.69
CA VAL A 69 -4.75 -23.44 -10.90
C VAL A 69 -3.87 -24.68 -10.87
N LEU A 70 -3.36 -25.08 -12.02
CA LEU A 70 -2.42 -26.22 -12.10
C LEU A 70 -1.01 -25.76 -11.76
N GLU A 71 -0.61 -24.61 -12.33
CA GLU A 71 0.65 -23.94 -11.98
C GLU A 71 0.35 -22.45 -11.86
N PRO A 72 0.85 -21.80 -10.80
CA PRO A 72 0.44 -20.42 -10.52
C PRO A 72 1.20 -19.35 -11.33
N GLY A 73 2.29 -19.70 -11.99
CA GLY A 73 3.17 -18.69 -12.57
C GLY A 73 4.05 -18.04 -11.52
N THR A 74 4.66 -16.92 -11.90
CA THR A 74 5.62 -16.27 -11.01
C THR A 74 4.94 -15.56 -9.84
N TRP A 75 3.95 -14.71 -10.12
CA TRP A 75 3.22 -13.97 -9.10
C TRP A 75 1.84 -13.68 -9.64
N SER A 76 0.87 -14.48 -9.25
CA SER A 76 -0.50 -14.38 -9.75
C SER A 76 -1.45 -14.14 -8.59
N SER A 77 -2.38 -13.20 -8.78
CA SER A 77 -3.33 -12.82 -7.73
C SER A 77 -4.65 -12.36 -8.33
N VAL A 78 -5.69 -12.45 -7.50
CA VAL A 78 -7.01 -11.89 -7.85
C VAL A 78 -6.99 -10.40 -7.54
N GLN A 79 -7.45 -9.59 -8.50
CA GLN A 79 -7.54 -8.14 -8.34
C GLN A 79 -8.89 -7.65 -8.86
N ASP A 80 -9.30 -6.47 -8.40
CA ASP A 80 -10.44 -5.76 -8.97
C ASP A 80 -10.08 -4.28 -9.14
N TYR A 81 -10.88 -3.57 -9.93
CA TYR A 81 -10.69 -2.14 -10.17
C TYR A 81 -11.89 -1.38 -9.57
N PRO A 82 -11.65 -0.26 -8.89
CA PRO A 82 -10.40 0.48 -8.71
C PRO A 82 -9.53 0.01 -7.54
N GLY A 83 -9.83 -1.11 -6.94
CA GLY A 83 -9.17 -1.58 -5.73
C GLY A 83 -9.90 -1.11 -4.49
N ARG A 84 -9.18 -1.10 -3.38
CA ARG A 84 -9.73 -0.83 -2.04
C ARG A 84 -9.54 0.64 -1.70
N LEU A 85 -10.58 1.45 -1.93
CA LEU A 85 -10.52 2.89 -1.72
C LEU A 85 -11.11 3.28 -0.37
N GLY A 86 -10.68 4.44 0.16
CA GLY A 86 -11.23 5.00 1.38
C GLY A 86 -10.45 4.69 2.64
N TYR A 87 -9.33 3.99 2.54
CA TYR A 87 -8.54 3.57 3.70
C TYR A 87 -7.08 3.97 3.60
N TRP A 88 -6.77 4.89 2.69
CA TRP A 88 -5.40 5.38 2.51
C TRP A 88 -4.89 6.05 3.77
N ASP A 89 -5.75 6.80 4.46
CA ASP A 89 -5.40 7.49 5.71
C ASP A 89 -5.15 6.54 6.88
N ILE A 90 -5.50 5.27 6.74
CA ILE A 90 -5.26 4.23 7.75
C ILE A 90 -4.05 3.36 7.38
N GLY A 91 -3.51 3.54 6.18
CA GLY A 91 -2.37 2.75 5.72
C GLY A 91 -2.75 1.47 5.02
N VAL A 92 -3.96 1.41 4.45
CA VAL A 92 -4.36 0.26 3.64
C VAL A 92 -4.26 0.69 2.17
N PRO A 93 -3.29 0.14 1.42
CA PRO A 93 -3.15 0.52 0.03
C PRO A 93 -4.33 -0.02 -0.80
N PRO A 94 -4.65 0.62 -1.92
CA PRO A 94 -5.79 0.17 -2.71
C PRO A 94 -5.59 -1.18 -3.34
N SER A 95 -4.37 -1.61 -3.58
CA SER A 95 -4.11 -2.80 -4.41
C SER A 95 -4.77 -2.60 -5.77
N GLY A 96 -5.34 -3.66 -6.36
CA GLY A 96 -5.87 -3.56 -7.70
C GLY A 96 -4.80 -3.81 -8.75
N PRO A 97 -5.17 -3.77 -10.03
CA PRO A 97 -4.21 -4.08 -11.09
C PRO A 97 -3.14 -3.02 -11.22
N MET A 98 -1.88 -3.44 -11.35
CA MET A 98 -0.77 -2.52 -11.61
C MET A 98 -0.94 -1.83 -12.96
N ASP A 99 -1.41 -2.56 -13.97
CA ASP A 99 -1.82 -2.00 -15.26
C ASP A 99 -3.35 -2.02 -15.30
N ASP A 100 -3.96 -0.93 -14.81
CA ASP A 100 -5.41 -0.85 -14.75
C ASP A 100 -6.04 -0.74 -16.14
N TYR A 101 -5.33 -0.21 -17.11
CA TYR A 101 -5.84 -0.07 -18.46
C TYR A 101 -6.08 -1.46 -19.09
N ALA A 102 -5.07 -2.33 -19.07
CA ALA A 102 -5.22 -3.69 -19.62
C ALA A 102 -6.28 -4.48 -18.85
N PHE A 103 -6.31 -4.36 -17.51
CA PHE A 103 -7.29 -5.07 -16.69
C PHE A 103 -8.72 -4.64 -17.04
N ARG A 104 -8.95 -3.33 -17.13
CA ARG A 104 -10.28 -2.79 -17.41
C ARG A 104 -10.73 -3.21 -18.82
N LEU A 105 -9.80 -3.22 -19.78
CA LEU A 105 -10.12 -3.68 -21.14
C LEU A 105 -10.50 -5.15 -21.15
N ALA A 106 -9.78 -6.00 -20.40
CA ALA A 106 -10.13 -7.43 -20.34
C ALA A 106 -11.56 -7.63 -19.85
N ASN A 107 -11.95 -6.94 -18.79
CA ASN A 107 -13.32 -7.01 -18.27
C ASN A 107 -14.33 -6.51 -19.30
N ARG A 108 -14.03 -5.41 -19.97
CA ARG A 108 -14.95 -4.85 -20.95
C ARG A 108 -15.10 -5.75 -22.19
N ILE A 109 -14.01 -6.39 -22.59
CA ILE A 109 -14.03 -7.32 -23.74
C ILE A 109 -15.00 -8.48 -23.47
N VAL A 110 -15.00 -9.03 -22.26
CA VAL A 110 -15.94 -10.12 -21.94
C VAL A 110 -17.32 -9.60 -21.50
N GLY A 111 -17.51 -8.29 -21.47
CA GLY A 111 -18.80 -7.69 -21.13
C GLY A 111 -19.09 -7.57 -19.64
N ASN A 112 -18.11 -7.74 -18.79
CA ASN A 112 -18.28 -7.63 -17.34
C ASN A 112 -18.54 -6.19 -16.91
N ALA A 113 -19.21 -6.04 -15.77
CA ALA A 113 -19.23 -4.76 -15.05
C ALA A 113 -17.80 -4.42 -14.62
N PRO A 114 -17.46 -3.12 -14.51
CA PRO A 114 -16.08 -2.72 -14.20
C PRO A 114 -15.55 -3.29 -12.88
N GLU A 115 -16.42 -3.59 -11.93
CA GLU A 115 -16.05 -4.04 -10.58
C GLU A 115 -15.73 -5.54 -10.50
N ALA A 116 -15.90 -6.28 -11.60
CA ALA A 116 -15.66 -7.72 -11.58
C ALA A 116 -14.18 -8.03 -11.32
N ALA A 117 -13.93 -9.06 -10.51
CA ALA A 117 -12.57 -9.48 -10.22
C ALA A 117 -12.01 -10.32 -11.36
N GLY A 118 -10.70 -10.21 -11.55
CA GLY A 118 -9.96 -11.00 -12.55
C GLY A 118 -8.59 -11.36 -12.00
N LEU A 119 -7.73 -11.91 -12.85
CA LEU A 119 -6.37 -12.31 -12.46
C LEU A 119 -5.34 -11.35 -13.05
N GLU A 120 -4.33 -11.05 -12.22
CA GLU A 120 -3.09 -10.41 -12.64
C GLU A 120 -1.97 -11.42 -12.48
N PHE A 121 -1.10 -11.56 -13.47
CA PHE A 121 0.10 -12.41 -13.35
C PHE A 121 1.31 -11.66 -13.89
N THR A 122 2.48 -12.01 -13.37
CA THR A 122 3.73 -11.26 -13.57
C THR A 122 4.77 -12.17 -14.21
N LEU A 123 5.33 -11.76 -15.33
CA LEU A 123 6.44 -12.39 -16.08
C LEU A 123 6.10 -13.77 -16.62
N GLN A 124 5.89 -14.76 -15.75
CA GLN A 124 5.50 -16.13 -16.15
C GLN A 124 4.05 -16.33 -15.78
N GLY A 125 3.20 -16.58 -16.78
CA GLY A 125 1.77 -16.74 -16.53
C GLY A 125 1.42 -18.13 -15.98
N PRO A 126 0.20 -18.27 -15.45
CA PRO A 126 -0.23 -19.54 -14.86
C PRO A 126 -0.69 -20.54 -15.92
N THR A 127 -0.84 -21.80 -15.49
CA THR A 127 -1.54 -22.86 -16.24
C THR A 127 -2.85 -23.12 -15.51
N LEU A 128 -3.97 -23.00 -16.25
CA LEU A 128 -5.31 -22.99 -15.69
C LEU A 128 -6.18 -24.01 -16.40
N ARG A 129 -6.95 -24.82 -15.65
CA ARG A 129 -7.94 -25.73 -16.22
C ARG A 129 -9.33 -25.20 -15.96
N PHE A 130 -10.15 -25.11 -16.97
CA PHE A 130 -11.55 -24.68 -16.84
C PHE A 130 -12.43 -25.90 -16.62
N HIS A 131 -13.19 -25.89 -15.55
CA HIS A 131 -14.08 -27.00 -15.19
C HIS A 131 -15.49 -26.82 -15.75
N SER A 132 -15.76 -25.69 -16.39
CA SER A 132 -17.02 -25.43 -17.07
C SER A 132 -16.75 -24.61 -18.32
N ASP A 133 -17.71 -24.61 -19.24
CA ASP A 133 -17.66 -23.70 -20.39
C ASP A 133 -17.63 -22.27 -19.87
N ALA A 134 -16.86 -21.41 -20.54
CA ALA A 134 -16.69 -20.02 -20.14
C ALA A 134 -16.23 -19.17 -21.32
N ILE A 135 -16.23 -17.85 -21.12
CA ILE A 135 -15.63 -16.89 -22.05
C ILE A 135 -14.61 -16.09 -21.26
N PHE A 136 -13.41 -15.98 -21.79
CA PHE A 136 -12.35 -15.19 -21.13
C PHE A 136 -11.70 -14.25 -22.14
N ALA A 137 -10.93 -13.30 -21.63
CA ALA A 137 -10.07 -12.44 -22.43
C ALA A 137 -8.73 -12.29 -21.72
N LEU A 138 -7.66 -12.28 -22.52
CA LEU A 138 -6.30 -12.04 -22.05
C LEU A 138 -5.85 -10.69 -22.58
N THR A 139 -5.29 -9.87 -21.69
CA THR A 139 -4.72 -8.57 -22.04
C THR A 139 -3.39 -8.38 -21.33
N GLY A 140 -2.69 -7.29 -21.65
CA GLY A 140 -1.40 -7.01 -21.06
C GLY A 140 -0.29 -7.74 -21.77
N ALA A 141 0.71 -8.22 -20.99
CA ALA A 141 1.89 -8.87 -21.53
C ALA A 141 1.54 -10.09 -22.39
N ASP A 142 2.26 -10.24 -23.50
CA ASP A 142 2.11 -11.41 -24.37
C ASP A 142 2.86 -12.60 -23.77
N CYS A 143 2.13 -13.57 -23.25
CA CYS A 143 2.67 -14.77 -22.63
C CYS A 143 2.49 -16.03 -23.47
N ASP A 144 2.38 -15.90 -24.78
CA ASP A 144 2.30 -17.03 -25.69
C ASP A 144 1.19 -18.02 -25.29
N ALA A 145 -0.04 -17.51 -25.19
CA ALA A 145 -1.16 -18.26 -24.64
C ALA A 145 -1.58 -19.41 -25.58
N LYS A 146 -1.83 -20.58 -24.99
CA LYS A 146 -2.30 -21.77 -25.71
C LYS A 146 -3.44 -22.42 -24.94
N LEU A 147 -4.48 -22.84 -25.68
CA LEU A 147 -5.60 -23.58 -25.14
C LEU A 147 -5.51 -25.00 -25.69
N ASP A 148 -5.22 -25.99 -24.83
CA ASP A 148 -4.95 -27.38 -25.22
C ASP A 148 -3.89 -27.44 -26.32
N GLY A 149 -2.83 -26.63 -26.23
CA GLY A 149 -1.73 -26.60 -27.17
C GLY A 149 -1.94 -25.73 -28.40
N GLU A 150 -3.14 -25.23 -28.64
CA GLU A 150 -3.42 -24.37 -29.79
C GLU A 150 -3.36 -22.91 -29.41
N PRO A 151 -2.64 -22.06 -30.17
CA PRO A 151 -2.53 -20.64 -29.82
C PRO A 151 -3.90 -19.98 -29.75
N VAL A 152 -4.05 -19.07 -28.78
CA VAL A 152 -5.26 -18.24 -28.66
C VAL A 152 -4.85 -16.77 -28.71
N ALA A 153 -5.73 -15.99 -29.32
CA ALA A 153 -5.47 -14.56 -29.47
C ALA A 153 -5.76 -13.80 -28.19
N CYS A 154 -4.93 -12.80 -27.93
CA CYS A 154 -5.15 -11.84 -26.83
C CYS A 154 -6.04 -10.69 -27.33
N TRP A 155 -6.55 -9.92 -26.38
CA TRP A 155 -7.33 -8.70 -26.64
C TRP A 155 -8.62 -8.97 -27.41
N GLN A 156 -9.20 -10.16 -27.24
CA GLN A 156 -10.50 -10.50 -27.80
C GLN A 156 -11.15 -11.59 -26.98
N PRO A 157 -12.48 -11.75 -27.08
CA PRO A 157 -13.14 -12.84 -26.36
C PRO A 157 -12.70 -14.20 -26.90
N VAL A 158 -12.49 -15.16 -25.98
CA VAL A 158 -12.13 -16.53 -26.31
C VAL A 158 -13.12 -17.46 -25.59
N THR A 159 -13.74 -18.36 -26.36
CA THR A 159 -14.61 -19.39 -25.79
C THR A 159 -13.75 -20.58 -25.35
N VAL A 160 -13.98 -21.05 -24.12
CA VAL A 160 -13.30 -22.23 -23.60
C VAL A 160 -14.35 -23.27 -23.20
N ARG A 161 -14.02 -24.53 -23.44
CA ARG A 161 -14.90 -25.69 -23.17
C ARG A 161 -14.46 -26.37 -21.89
N THR A 162 -15.41 -27.00 -21.24
CA THR A 162 -15.17 -27.80 -20.02
C THR A 162 -13.99 -28.74 -20.25
N GLY A 163 -13.02 -28.71 -19.32
CA GLY A 163 -11.87 -29.59 -19.31
C GLY A 163 -10.65 -29.05 -20.05
N GLN A 164 -10.78 -27.96 -20.79
CA GLN A 164 -9.63 -27.40 -21.53
C GLN A 164 -8.66 -26.73 -20.58
N THR A 165 -7.38 -26.77 -20.95
CA THR A 165 -6.29 -26.19 -20.17
C THR A 165 -5.67 -25.02 -20.93
N LEU A 166 -5.65 -23.85 -20.27
CA LEU A 166 -4.98 -22.65 -20.77
C LEU A 166 -3.58 -22.60 -20.19
N THR A 167 -2.57 -22.59 -21.06
CA THR A 167 -1.17 -22.52 -20.66
C THR A 167 -0.62 -21.17 -21.08
N LEU A 168 -0.11 -20.41 -20.11
CA LEU A 168 0.54 -19.13 -20.35
C LEU A 168 2.03 -19.28 -20.05
N GLY A 169 2.85 -18.79 -20.97
CA GLY A 169 4.28 -18.89 -20.85
C GLY A 169 4.90 -17.62 -20.28
N ARG A 170 6.17 -17.42 -20.60
CA ARG A 170 6.91 -16.24 -20.17
C ARG A 170 6.55 -15.03 -21.03
N ALA A 171 6.43 -13.87 -20.41
CA ALA A 171 6.11 -12.63 -21.11
C ALA A 171 7.21 -12.31 -22.14
N ARG A 172 6.80 -12.12 -23.38
CA ARG A 172 7.69 -11.71 -24.47
C ARG A 172 7.86 -10.20 -24.48
N THR A 173 6.77 -9.48 -24.26
CA THR A 173 6.77 -8.02 -24.15
C THR A 173 5.92 -7.63 -22.95
N GLY A 174 6.31 -6.56 -22.27
CA GLY A 174 5.62 -6.14 -21.07
C GLY A 174 6.02 -7.01 -19.89
N CYS A 175 5.32 -6.83 -18.79
CA CYS A 175 5.62 -7.50 -17.53
C CYS A 175 4.42 -8.26 -16.98
N ARG A 176 3.23 -7.63 -17.00
CA ARG A 176 2.04 -8.20 -16.36
C ARG A 176 0.93 -8.48 -17.38
N GLY A 177 0.32 -9.65 -17.22
CA GLY A 177 -0.84 -10.05 -18.00
C GLY A 177 -2.08 -10.13 -17.12
N TYR A 178 -3.23 -10.10 -17.77
CA TYR A 178 -4.54 -10.08 -17.11
C TYR A 178 -5.46 -11.07 -17.76
N LEU A 179 -6.26 -11.74 -16.93
CA LEU A 179 -7.31 -12.62 -17.43
C LEU A 179 -8.64 -12.20 -16.80
N ALA A 180 -9.61 -11.86 -17.63
CA ALA A 180 -10.99 -11.67 -17.19
C ALA A 180 -11.81 -12.84 -17.69
N VAL A 181 -12.65 -13.38 -16.82
CA VAL A 181 -13.63 -14.39 -17.21
C VAL A 181 -15.01 -13.74 -17.12
N ARG A 182 -15.87 -14.04 -18.10
CA ARG A 182 -17.23 -13.49 -18.06
C ARG A 182 -17.92 -13.90 -16.78
N ASN A 183 -18.60 -12.97 -16.14
CA ASN A 183 -19.20 -12.99 -14.80
C ASN A 183 -18.22 -12.67 -13.68
N GLY A 184 -16.91 -12.76 -13.90
CA GLY A 184 -15.90 -12.44 -12.90
C GLY A 184 -15.56 -13.60 -11.99
N ILE A 185 -14.51 -13.44 -11.20
CA ILE A 185 -14.07 -14.43 -10.23
C ILE A 185 -14.78 -14.16 -8.90
N ASP A 186 -15.36 -15.20 -8.32
CA ASP A 186 -16.14 -15.09 -7.09
C ASP A 186 -15.23 -15.26 -5.87
N VAL A 187 -14.80 -14.14 -5.31
CA VAL A 187 -14.08 -14.10 -4.04
C VAL A 187 -14.76 -13.05 -3.15
N PRO A 188 -14.56 -13.14 -1.83
CA PRO A 188 -15.22 -12.17 -0.94
C PRO A 188 -14.58 -10.79 -1.05
N GLN A 189 -15.38 -9.77 -0.71
CA GLN A 189 -14.85 -8.42 -0.53
C GLN A 189 -14.26 -8.28 0.88
N TYR A 190 -13.16 -7.57 0.97
CA TYR A 190 -12.57 -7.17 2.25
C TYR A 190 -12.41 -5.66 2.20
N LEU A 191 -13.04 -4.95 3.13
CA LEU A 191 -13.05 -3.47 3.12
C LEU A 191 -13.48 -2.94 1.74
N GLY A 192 -14.50 -3.57 1.16
CA GLY A 192 -15.12 -3.09 -0.07
C GLY A 192 -14.45 -3.51 -1.38
N SER A 193 -13.42 -4.34 -1.37
CA SER A 193 -12.72 -4.75 -2.57
C SER A 193 -12.37 -6.23 -2.56
N ARG A 194 -12.29 -6.81 -3.77
CA ARG A 194 -11.85 -8.19 -3.98
C ARG A 194 -10.36 -8.29 -4.26
N SER A 195 -9.65 -7.17 -4.23
CA SER A 195 -8.21 -7.16 -4.53
C SER A 195 -7.39 -7.82 -3.42
N THR A 196 -6.35 -8.53 -3.82
CA THR A 196 -5.38 -9.14 -2.92
C THR A 196 -4.36 -8.09 -2.47
N PHE A 197 -4.18 -7.95 -1.15
CA PHE A 197 -3.01 -7.28 -0.58
C PHE A 197 -2.18 -8.37 0.11
N ALA A 198 -1.23 -8.92 -0.63
CA ALA A 198 -0.51 -10.13 -0.18
C ALA A 198 0.32 -9.87 1.07
N LEU A 199 0.92 -8.69 1.20
CA LEU A 199 1.71 -8.36 2.38
C LEU A 199 0.85 -8.35 3.65
N GLY A 200 -0.36 -7.80 3.56
CA GLY A 200 -1.32 -7.79 4.67
C GLY A 200 -2.09 -9.09 4.83
N GLN A 201 -1.95 -10.00 3.87
CA GLN A 201 -2.59 -11.33 3.89
C GLN A 201 -4.12 -11.25 3.94
N PHE A 202 -4.71 -10.34 3.14
CA PHE A 202 -6.16 -10.27 3.01
C PHE A 202 -6.56 -9.92 1.57
N GLY A 203 -7.85 -10.14 1.30
CA GLY A 203 -8.42 -9.89 -0.02
C GLY A 203 -8.15 -11.03 -0.99
N GLY A 204 -8.82 -11.02 -2.12
CA GLY A 204 -8.65 -12.00 -3.17
C GLY A 204 -8.93 -13.44 -2.71
N HIS A 205 -8.13 -14.36 -3.23
CA HIS A 205 -8.23 -15.77 -2.85
C HIS A 205 -7.31 -16.04 -1.67
N ALA A 206 -7.89 -16.17 -0.49
CA ALA A 206 -7.17 -16.53 0.75
C ALA A 206 -6.10 -15.51 1.17
N GLY A 207 -6.14 -14.28 0.64
CA GLY A 207 -5.20 -13.22 1.03
C GLY A 207 -3.78 -13.43 0.55
N ARG A 208 -3.57 -14.16 -0.51
CA ARG A 208 -2.24 -14.53 -0.96
C ARG A 208 -2.19 -14.73 -2.48
N THR A 209 -0.99 -14.87 -3.01
CA THR A 209 -0.81 -15.28 -4.40
C THR A 209 -1.31 -16.72 -4.58
N LEU A 210 -1.64 -17.05 -5.82
CA LEU A 210 -2.20 -18.36 -6.15
C LEU A 210 -1.17 -19.48 -5.98
N ARG A 211 -1.67 -20.67 -5.68
CA ARG A 211 -0.88 -21.88 -5.47
C ARG A 211 -1.42 -23.01 -6.31
N PRO A 212 -0.60 -24.02 -6.63
CA PRO A 212 -1.13 -25.21 -7.31
C PRO A 212 -2.29 -25.82 -6.53
N GLY A 213 -3.34 -26.17 -7.23
CA GLY A 213 -4.53 -26.77 -6.62
C GLY A 213 -5.58 -25.79 -6.18
N ASP A 214 -5.32 -24.48 -6.23
CA ASP A 214 -6.37 -23.49 -5.94
C ASP A 214 -7.49 -23.62 -6.95
N VAL A 215 -8.73 -23.50 -6.46
CA VAL A 215 -9.92 -23.53 -7.31
C VAL A 215 -10.64 -22.20 -7.13
N LEU A 216 -10.78 -21.47 -8.25
CA LEU A 216 -11.37 -20.13 -8.28
C LEU A 216 -12.77 -20.24 -8.87
N ALA A 217 -13.80 -20.02 -8.06
CA ALA A 217 -15.17 -20.04 -8.58
C ALA A 217 -15.40 -18.90 -9.55
N ILE A 218 -16.15 -19.18 -10.63
CA ILE A 218 -16.64 -18.13 -11.52
C ILE A 218 -17.97 -17.68 -10.96
N SER A 219 -18.20 -16.38 -10.87
CA SER A 219 -19.41 -15.82 -10.28
C SER A 219 -20.66 -16.29 -11.06
N ARG A 220 -21.74 -16.50 -10.31
CA ARG A 220 -23.04 -16.87 -10.90
C ARG A 220 -24.06 -15.82 -10.43
N PRO A 221 -24.34 -14.80 -11.26
CA PRO A 221 -25.21 -13.70 -10.82
C PRO A 221 -26.61 -14.11 -10.39
N ALA A 222 -27.09 -15.27 -10.88
CA ALA A 222 -28.43 -15.75 -10.51
C ALA A 222 -28.49 -16.29 -9.07
N LEU A 223 -27.34 -16.59 -8.44
CA LEU A 223 -27.35 -17.09 -7.05
C LEU A 223 -27.56 -15.95 -6.06
N ALA A 224 -28.36 -16.18 -5.03
CA ALA A 224 -28.59 -15.20 -3.98
C ALA A 224 -27.30 -14.77 -3.28
N ALA A 225 -26.32 -15.67 -3.18
CA ALA A 225 -25.06 -15.38 -2.52
C ALA A 225 -24.09 -14.56 -3.37
N CYS A 226 -24.38 -14.37 -4.66
CA CYS A 226 -23.46 -13.71 -5.56
C CYS A 226 -23.45 -12.19 -5.31
N THR A 227 -22.26 -11.63 -5.09
CA THR A 227 -22.11 -10.19 -4.90
C THR A 227 -21.43 -9.52 -6.07
N THR A 228 -21.00 -10.27 -7.09
CA THR A 228 -20.42 -9.71 -8.29
C THR A 228 -21.57 -9.22 -9.21
N PRO A 229 -21.50 -7.99 -9.71
CA PRO A 229 -22.54 -7.53 -10.65
C PRO A 229 -22.60 -8.39 -11.90
N ALA A 230 -23.79 -8.54 -12.46
CA ALA A 230 -23.98 -9.26 -13.70
C ALA A 230 -23.25 -8.55 -14.84
N PRO A 231 -22.88 -9.29 -15.91
CA PRO A 231 -22.32 -8.66 -17.10
C PRO A 231 -23.28 -7.60 -17.66
N ILE A 232 -22.70 -6.54 -18.23
CA ILE A 232 -23.49 -5.38 -18.69
C ILE A 232 -23.61 -5.31 -20.20
N SER A 233 -22.90 -6.17 -20.94
CA SER A 233 -22.96 -6.19 -22.40
C SER A 233 -22.53 -7.54 -22.93
N PRO A 234 -22.80 -7.83 -24.22
CA PRO A 234 -22.20 -9.02 -24.84
C PRO A 234 -20.68 -8.87 -24.96
N PRO A 235 -19.93 -9.97 -25.04
CA PRO A 235 -18.51 -9.91 -25.35
C PRO A 235 -18.28 -9.26 -26.73
N ARG A 236 -17.19 -8.50 -26.86
CA ARG A 236 -16.82 -7.92 -28.17
C ARG A 236 -15.34 -7.54 -28.20
N THR A 237 -14.83 -7.45 -29.41
CA THR A 237 -13.44 -7.12 -29.69
C THR A 237 -13.25 -5.61 -29.70
N PRO A 238 -12.18 -5.07 -29.10
CA PRO A 238 -11.93 -3.64 -29.14
C PRO A 238 -11.44 -3.16 -30.50
N GLU A 239 -11.59 -1.87 -30.77
CA GLU A 239 -10.94 -1.24 -31.92
C GLU A 239 -9.42 -1.41 -31.80
N PRO A 240 -8.70 -1.66 -32.92
CA PRO A 240 -7.25 -1.90 -32.83
C PRO A 240 -6.48 -0.77 -32.17
N GLY A 241 -6.92 0.48 -32.32
CA GLY A 241 -6.24 1.63 -31.71
C GLY A 241 -6.30 1.66 -30.19
N VAL A 242 -7.14 0.83 -29.57
CA VAL A 242 -7.24 0.72 -28.11
C VAL A 242 -6.08 -0.10 -27.54
N ILE A 243 -5.53 -1.03 -28.34
CA ILE A 243 -4.51 -1.97 -27.87
C ILE A 243 -3.15 -1.26 -27.76
N PRO A 244 -2.55 -1.21 -26.59
CA PRO A 244 -1.28 -0.50 -26.42
C PRO A 244 -0.12 -1.30 -27.01
N ARG A 245 0.98 -0.60 -27.29
CA ARG A 245 2.23 -1.21 -27.71
C ARG A 245 3.24 -1.13 -26.57
N TYR A 246 3.97 -2.20 -26.39
CA TYR A 246 4.98 -2.32 -25.32
C TYR A 246 6.38 -2.37 -25.94
N GLY A 247 7.32 -1.74 -25.26
CA GLY A 247 8.72 -1.75 -25.66
C GLY A 247 9.63 -1.87 -24.45
N GLU A 248 10.88 -1.48 -24.64
CA GLU A 248 11.88 -1.52 -23.57
C GLU A 248 12.21 -0.13 -23.04
N VAL A 249 11.81 0.91 -23.78
CA VAL A 249 11.94 2.30 -23.34
C VAL A 249 10.53 2.86 -23.19
N TRP A 250 10.21 3.33 -22.00
CA TRP A 250 8.87 3.80 -21.64
C TRP A 250 8.89 5.31 -21.47
N ASN A 251 8.00 5.99 -22.18
CA ASN A 251 7.80 7.43 -22.04
C ASN A 251 6.60 7.64 -21.16
N ILE A 252 6.81 8.25 -19.97
CA ILE A 252 5.77 8.38 -18.96
C ILE A 252 5.55 9.85 -18.64
N GLY A 253 4.32 10.33 -18.82
CA GLY A 253 3.93 11.69 -18.50
C GLY A 253 3.80 11.91 -17.01
N VAL A 254 4.39 13.01 -16.52
CA VAL A 254 4.38 13.36 -15.10
C VAL A 254 4.00 14.82 -14.91
N LEU A 255 3.50 15.15 -13.72
CA LEU A 255 3.27 16.53 -13.32
C LEU A 255 4.28 16.88 -12.24
N TYR A 256 4.73 18.16 -12.22
CA TYR A 256 5.66 18.64 -11.19
C TYR A 256 4.98 18.65 -9.83
N GLY A 257 5.77 18.33 -8.82
CA GLY A 257 5.33 18.41 -7.44
C GLY A 257 5.08 17.04 -6.83
N PRO A 258 4.86 17.06 -5.50
CA PRO A 258 4.73 18.25 -4.65
C PRO A 258 6.04 18.93 -4.23
N HIS A 259 7.20 18.25 -4.24
CA HIS A 259 8.43 18.75 -3.65
C HIS A 259 9.53 18.94 -4.71
N GLY A 260 9.44 20.00 -5.50
CA GLY A 260 10.36 20.21 -6.62
C GLY A 260 11.45 21.23 -6.34
N ALA A 261 12.03 21.70 -7.44
CA ALA A 261 12.99 22.80 -7.43
C ALA A 261 12.23 24.12 -7.33
N PRO A 262 12.81 25.14 -6.74
CA PRO A 262 14.15 25.20 -6.12
C PRO A 262 14.17 24.81 -4.64
N ASP A 263 13.01 24.49 -4.06
CA ASP A 263 12.88 24.32 -2.60
C ASP A 263 13.66 23.09 -2.10
N PHE A 264 13.61 22.00 -2.84
CA PHE A 264 14.18 20.71 -2.39
C PHE A 264 15.33 20.27 -3.29
N PHE A 265 15.18 20.44 -4.59
CA PHE A 265 16.16 20.06 -5.60
C PHE A 265 16.67 21.30 -6.30
N THR A 266 17.92 21.28 -6.78
CA THR A 266 18.40 22.36 -7.64
C THR A 266 17.71 22.26 -9.00
N PRO A 267 17.53 23.39 -9.72
CA PRO A 267 17.00 23.30 -11.09
C PRO A 267 17.83 22.40 -12.00
N ALA A 268 19.16 22.41 -11.85
CA ALA A 268 20.03 21.55 -12.65
C ALA A 268 19.76 20.06 -12.38
N SER A 269 19.45 19.72 -11.13
CA SER A 269 19.10 18.35 -10.76
C SER A 269 17.82 17.89 -11.45
N MET A 270 16.82 18.78 -11.54
CA MET A 270 15.57 18.44 -12.23
C MET A 270 15.80 18.35 -13.75
N ASP A 271 16.68 19.18 -14.31
CA ASP A 271 17.08 19.03 -15.72
C ASP A 271 17.64 17.63 -15.97
N ALA A 272 18.55 17.19 -15.08
CA ALA A 272 19.17 15.86 -15.19
C ALA A 272 18.13 14.75 -15.03
N PHE A 273 17.17 14.91 -14.13
CA PHE A 273 16.12 13.95 -13.91
C PHE A 273 15.32 13.68 -15.19
N PHE A 274 14.93 14.74 -15.90
CA PHE A 274 14.13 14.63 -17.12
C PHE A 274 14.95 14.25 -18.34
N ALA A 275 16.27 14.53 -18.35
CA ALA A 275 17.14 14.14 -19.46
C ALA A 275 17.53 12.65 -19.37
N ALA A 276 17.44 12.05 -18.20
CA ALA A 276 17.93 10.69 -17.98
C ALA A 276 17.01 9.63 -18.56
N GLU A 277 17.62 8.51 -18.96
CA GLU A 277 16.91 7.24 -19.14
C GLU A 277 17.12 6.44 -17.85
N TRP A 278 16.09 6.42 -17.02
CA TRP A 278 16.15 5.72 -15.73
C TRP A 278 16.02 4.22 -15.97
N GLN A 279 16.91 3.43 -15.40
CA GLN A 279 16.86 1.98 -15.53
C GLN A 279 16.01 1.39 -14.39
N VAL A 280 15.12 0.46 -14.74
CA VAL A 280 14.29 -0.22 -13.75
C VAL A 280 15.13 -1.29 -13.05
N HIS A 281 15.25 -1.16 -11.72
CA HIS A 281 16.02 -2.07 -10.89
C HIS A 281 15.27 -3.41 -10.72
N TYR A 282 16.03 -4.50 -10.58
CA TYR A 282 15.40 -5.82 -10.45
C TYR A 282 14.58 -5.94 -9.15
N ASN A 283 14.91 -5.19 -8.11
CA ASN A 283 14.11 -5.13 -6.87
C ASN A 283 12.92 -4.20 -7.04
N SER A 284 12.05 -4.54 -7.98
CA SER A 284 10.84 -3.76 -8.26
C SER A 284 9.65 -4.71 -8.18
N ASN A 285 8.58 -4.25 -7.53
CA ASN A 285 7.40 -5.08 -7.32
C ASN A 285 6.16 -4.18 -7.11
N ARG A 286 5.10 -4.77 -6.59
CA ARG A 286 3.86 -4.04 -6.37
C ARG A 286 3.93 -2.99 -5.25
N LEU A 287 4.99 -3.01 -4.43
CA LEU A 287 5.20 -1.98 -3.39
C LEU A 287 5.86 -0.74 -3.97
N GLY A 288 6.73 -0.91 -4.96
CA GLY A 288 7.42 0.21 -5.60
C GLY A 288 8.35 -0.26 -6.69
N VAL A 289 8.63 0.64 -7.62
CA VAL A 289 9.55 0.39 -8.74
C VAL A 289 10.79 1.26 -8.51
N ARG A 290 11.92 0.61 -8.21
CA ARG A 290 13.18 1.30 -7.97
C ARG A 290 13.84 1.67 -9.30
N LEU A 291 14.47 2.84 -9.32
CA LEU A 291 15.12 3.35 -10.53
C LEU A 291 16.60 3.63 -10.27
N VAL A 292 17.40 3.38 -11.28
CA VAL A 292 18.85 3.65 -11.26
C VAL A 292 19.14 4.74 -12.29
N GLY A 293 19.85 5.78 -11.87
CA GLY A 293 20.19 6.91 -12.72
C GLY A 293 20.96 7.96 -11.94
N PRO A 294 21.03 9.20 -12.45
CA PRO A 294 21.87 10.22 -11.82
C PRO A 294 21.41 10.58 -10.41
N LYS A 295 22.37 10.78 -9.52
CA LYS A 295 22.09 11.25 -8.17
C LYS A 295 21.58 12.70 -8.20
N PRO A 296 20.63 13.06 -7.35
CA PRO A 296 20.14 14.43 -7.31
C PRO A 296 21.13 15.37 -6.64
N GLU A 297 21.03 16.64 -6.99
CA GLU A 297 21.71 17.69 -6.28
C GLU A 297 20.66 18.43 -5.44
N TRP A 298 20.87 18.43 -4.14
CA TRP A 298 19.87 18.94 -3.19
C TRP A 298 20.06 20.44 -2.98
N SER A 299 18.94 21.16 -2.80
CA SER A 299 18.97 22.59 -2.46
C SER A 299 19.17 22.82 -0.97
N ARG A 300 18.97 21.80 -0.16
CA ARG A 300 19.10 21.88 1.30
C ARG A 300 20.23 20.98 1.77
N ALA A 301 20.80 21.35 2.94
CA ALA A 301 21.87 20.55 3.53
C ALA A 301 21.35 19.27 4.18
N ASP A 302 20.15 19.34 4.76
CA ASP A 302 19.54 18.22 5.49
C ASP A 302 18.02 18.42 5.56
N GLY A 303 17.33 17.56 6.28
CA GLY A 303 15.89 17.65 6.48
C GLY A 303 15.47 18.38 7.74
N GLY A 304 16.39 19.03 8.42
CA GLY A 304 16.11 19.72 9.70
C GLY A 304 15.68 18.72 10.77
N GLU A 305 14.63 19.04 11.49
CA GLU A 305 14.11 18.13 12.53
C GLU A 305 13.61 16.80 11.97
N ALA A 306 13.32 16.76 10.68
CA ALA A 306 12.76 15.55 10.05
C ALA A 306 13.82 14.48 9.77
N GLY A 307 15.10 14.87 9.72
CA GLY A 307 16.15 13.87 9.49
C GLY A 307 17.41 14.46 8.89
N LEU A 308 18.44 13.64 8.86
CA LEU A 308 19.79 14.08 8.48
C LEU A 308 19.96 14.24 6.98
N HIS A 309 19.24 13.46 6.18
CA HIS A 309 19.39 13.50 4.73
C HIS A 309 18.44 14.55 4.14
N PRO A 310 18.86 15.32 3.14
CA PRO A 310 17.99 16.35 2.55
C PRO A 310 16.73 15.83 1.87
N SER A 311 16.60 14.54 1.62
CA SER A 311 15.35 13.95 1.14
C SER A 311 14.27 13.86 2.22
N ASN A 312 14.59 14.09 3.48
CA ASN A 312 13.66 13.87 4.59
C ASN A 312 12.74 15.06 4.82
N VAL A 313 11.46 14.77 5.05
CA VAL A 313 10.46 15.71 5.55
C VAL A 313 9.72 15.04 6.70
N HIS A 314 9.02 15.82 7.51
CA HIS A 314 8.11 15.24 8.49
C HIS A 314 7.03 14.46 7.75
N ASP A 315 6.65 13.31 8.31
CA ASP A 315 5.78 12.37 7.62
C ASP A 315 4.59 13.08 6.97
N CYS A 316 4.49 12.92 5.69
CA CYS A 316 3.40 13.42 4.87
C CYS A 316 2.88 12.30 3.98
N GLU A 317 1.75 12.54 3.38
CA GLU A 317 1.06 11.54 2.59
C GLU A 317 1.64 11.46 1.20
N TYR A 318 1.70 10.25 0.68
CA TYR A 318 2.16 10.00 -0.68
C TYR A 318 0.96 9.88 -1.63
N ALA A 319 1.14 10.33 -2.85
CA ALA A 319 0.21 10.05 -3.94
C ALA A 319 0.63 8.74 -4.62
N ILE A 320 -0.33 7.96 -5.10
CA ILE A 320 0.00 6.81 -5.93
C ILE A 320 0.57 7.33 -7.25
N GLY A 321 1.72 6.82 -7.64
CA GLY A 321 2.45 7.33 -8.80
C GLY A 321 3.46 8.41 -8.47
N ALA A 322 3.54 8.85 -7.22
CA ALA A 322 4.60 9.77 -6.80
C ALA A 322 5.94 9.07 -6.91
N ILE A 323 6.96 9.81 -7.29
CA ILE A 323 8.34 9.29 -7.32
C ILE A 323 9.03 9.86 -6.11
N ASN A 324 9.23 9.02 -5.09
CA ASN A 324 9.88 9.50 -3.88
C ASN A 324 11.40 9.27 -3.95
N PHE A 325 12.14 10.13 -3.30
CA PHE A 325 13.59 9.96 -3.17
C PHE A 325 13.89 9.46 -1.76
N THR A 326 14.16 8.17 -1.68
CA THR A 326 14.63 7.53 -0.45
C THR A 326 16.15 7.68 -0.45
N GLY A 327 16.63 8.72 0.25
CA GLY A 327 18.02 9.14 0.06
C GLY A 327 18.19 9.70 -1.35
N ASP A 328 19.19 9.23 -2.05
CA ASP A 328 19.49 9.69 -3.41
C ASP A 328 18.83 8.85 -4.51
N PHE A 329 18.01 7.87 -4.14
CA PHE A 329 17.47 6.90 -5.08
C PHE A 329 15.96 7.07 -5.25
N PRO A 330 15.48 7.21 -6.50
CA PRO A 330 14.04 7.38 -6.74
C PRO A 330 13.32 6.03 -6.77
N VAL A 331 12.11 6.03 -6.20
CA VAL A 331 11.21 4.87 -6.20
C VAL A 331 9.83 5.36 -6.64
N ILE A 332 9.26 4.72 -7.67
CA ILE A 332 7.88 4.99 -8.05
C ILE A 332 6.98 4.25 -7.07
N LEU A 333 6.11 4.99 -6.38
CA LEU A 333 5.18 4.41 -5.42
C LEU A 333 3.96 3.85 -6.16
N THR A 334 3.65 2.59 -5.88
CA THR A 334 2.64 1.87 -6.64
C THR A 334 1.50 1.39 -5.75
N ARG A 335 0.68 0.48 -6.26
CA ARG A 335 -0.63 0.16 -5.70
C ARG A 335 -0.61 -0.54 -4.34
N ASP A 336 0.50 -1.17 -3.98
CA ASP A 336 0.66 -1.78 -2.66
C ASP A 336 1.64 -0.99 -1.79
N GLY A 337 2.02 0.21 -2.23
CA GLY A 337 2.99 1.04 -1.54
C GLY A 337 2.44 1.73 -0.29
N PRO A 338 3.34 2.37 0.47
CA PRO A 338 2.94 3.04 1.71
C PRO A 338 2.18 4.34 1.45
N SER A 339 1.27 4.67 2.36
CA SER A 339 0.46 5.87 2.25
C SER A 339 1.07 7.09 2.93
N LEU A 340 1.98 6.87 3.87
CA LEU A 340 2.53 7.91 4.73
C LEU A 340 4.02 7.68 4.89
N GLY A 341 4.81 8.74 4.83
CA GLY A 341 6.24 8.63 5.04
C GLY A 341 6.95 9.96 4.97
N GLY A 342 8.24 9.92 5.12
CA GLY A 342 9.06 11.10 5.32
C GLY A 342 10.03 11.43 4.18
N PHE A 343 9.65 11.24 2.92
CA PHE A 343 10.54 11.52 1.80
C PHE A 343 9.90 12.45 0.78
N VAL A 344 10.72 13.28 0.16
CA VAL A 344 10.28 14.25 -0.85
C VAL A 344 9.96 13.56 -2.17
N CYS A 345 8.99 14.11 -2.90
CA CYS A 345 8.53 13.60 -4.19
C CYS A 345 8.51 14.76 -5.20
N PRO A 346 9.52 14.86 -6.10
CA PRO A 346 9.54 15.99 -7.02
C PRO A 346 8.54 15.91 -8.15
N VAL A 347 8.11 14.71 -8.54
CA VAL A 347 7.14 14.53 -9.62
C VAL A 347 6.15 13.43 -9.26
N THR A 348 4.98 13.47 -9.90
CA THR A 348 3.94 12.44 -9.74
C THR A 348 3.43 12.07 -11.12
N ILE A 349 3.33 10.76 -11.39
CA ILE A 349 2.89 10.24 -12.68
C ILE A 349 1.40 10.59 -12.89
N ALA A 350 1.06 11.05 -14.09
CA ALA A 350 -0.32 11.34 -14.45
C ALA A 350 -1.18 10.06 -14.36
N ARG A 351 -2.40 10.21 -13.87
CA ARG A 351 -3.28 9.05 -13.64
C ARG A 351 -3.41 8.15 -14.87
N ALA A 352 -3.59 8.74 -16.05
CA ALA A 352 -3.77 7.97 -17.27
C ALA A 352 -2.49 7.30 -17.75
N GLU A 353 -1.34 7.62 -17.15
CA GLU A 353 -0.05 7.03 -17.49
C GLU A 353 0.40 5.94 -16.51
N LEU A 354 -0.32 5.79 -15.40
CA LEU A 354 0.07 4.83 -14.34
C LEU A 354 0.13 3.39 -14.84
N TRP A 355 -0.70 3.02 -15.79
CA TRP A 355 -0.73 1.65 -16.31
C TRP A 355 0.64 1.21 -16.84
N LYS A 356 1.43 2.16 -17.35
CA LYS A 356 2.76 1.86 -17.90
C LYS A 356 3.69 1.29 -16.84
N VAL A 357 3.55 1.77 -15.59
CA VAL A 357 4.35 1.24 -14.48
C VAL A 357 4.08 -0.25 -14.24
N GLY A 358 2.86 -0.70 -14.54
CA GLY A 358 2.52 -2.11 -14.45
C GLY A 358 3.19 -2.99 -15.51
N GLN A 359 3.71 -2.37 -16.57
CA GLN A 359 4.31 -3.12 -17.68
C GLN A 359 5.83 -3.01 -17.75
N VAL A 360 6.43 -2.09 -16.98
CA VAL A 360 7.90 -2.01 -16.95
C VAL A 360 8.46 -3.22 -16.20
N LYS A 361 9.56 -3.75 -16.67
CA LYS A 361 10.22 -4.88 -16.04
C LYS A 361 11.69 -4.56 -15.79
N PRO A 362 12.34 -5.30 -14.92
CA PRO A 362 13.77 -5.05 -14.66
C PRO A 362 14.59 -4.96 -15.94
N GLY A 363 15.44 -3.94 -16.00
CA GLY A 363 16.26 -3.69 -17.18
C GLY A 363 15.63 -2.74 -18.19
N ASP A 364 14.32 -2.55 -18.16
CA ASP A 364 13.67 -1.55 -18.99
C ASP A 364 14.14 -0.15 -18.60
N ARG A 365 13.95 0.82 -19.49
CA ARG A 365 14.32 2.22 -19.25
C ARG A 365 13.08 3.09 -19.30
N ILE A 366 13.07 4.13 -18.47
CA ILE A 366 11.98 5.09 -18.40
C ILE A 366 12.51 6.50 -18.62
N ARG A 367 11.81 7.24 -19.48
CA ARG A 367 11.98 8.68 -19.63
C ARG A 367 10.72 9.36 -19.13
N PHE A 368 10.89 10.33 -18.22
CA PHE A 368 9.77 11.09 -17.69
C PHE A 368 9.61 12.38 -18.48
N HIS A 369 8.37 12.70 -18.84
CA HIS A 369 8.02 13.88 -19.62
C HIS A 369 7.03 14.74 -18.85
N PRO A 370 7.40 15.99 -18.50
CA PRO A 370 6.42 16.88 -17.86
C PRO A 370 5.25 17.15 -18.81
N VAL A 371 4.04 17.09 -18.24
CA VAL A 371 2.82 17.41 -19.00
C VAL A 371 2.00 18.44 -18.21
N SER A 372 1.12 19.15 -18.91
CA SER A 372 0.20 20.08 -18.28
C SER A 372 -0.98 19.31 -17.64
N ILE A 373 -1.64 19.95 -16.68
CA ILE A 373 -2.84 19.39 -16.07
C ILE A 373 -3.94 19.18 -17.14
N GLU A 374 -4.03 20.07 -18.10
CA GLU A 374 -5.01 19.98 -19.19
C GLU A 374 -4.74 18.77 -20.06
N HIS A 375 -3.46 18.52 -20.39
CA HIS A 375 -3.10 17.34 -21.18
C HIS A 375 -3.36 16.05 -20.39
N ALA A 376 -3.03 16.03 -19.09
CA ALA A 376 -3.30 14.87 -18.23
C ALA A 376 -4.79 14.54 -18.20
N GLN A 377 -5.64 15.57 -18.10
CA GLN A 377 -7.09 15.38 -18.11
C GLN A 377 -7.58 14.83 -19.45
N SER A 378 -7.00 15.31 -20.55
CA SER A 378 -7.35 14.81 -21.88
C SER A 378 -6.95 13.34 -22.07
N LEU A 379 -5.78 12.96 -21.56
CA LEU A 379 -5.32 11.57 -21.58
C LEU A 379 -6.28 10.68 -20.79
N GLU A 380 -6.71 11.14 -19.61
CA GLU A 380 -7.63 10.37 -18.77
C GLU A 380 -8.99 10.19 -19.46
N LEU A 381 -9.50 11.27 -20.07
CA LEU A 381 -10.78 11.18 -20.77
C LEU A 381 -10.71 10.17 -21.93
N ALA A 382 -9.62 10.19 -22.70
CA ALA A 382 -9.44 9.22 -23.81
C ALA A 382 -9.36 7.79 -23.24
N GLN A 383 -8.68 7.60 -22.13
CA GLN A 383 -8.58 6.29 -21.48
C GLN A 383 -9.95 5.80 -21.02
N GLU A 384 -10.78 6.69 -20.44
CA GLU A 384 -12.12 6.32 -19.98
C GLU A 384 -13.01 5.88 -21.15
N VAL A 385 -12.91 6.54 -22.30
CA VAL A 385 -13.67 6.14 -23.49
C VAL A 385 -13.22 4.74 -23.96
N ALA A 386 -11.92 4.49 -23.97
CA ALA A 386 -11.40 3.17 -24.37
C ALA A 386 -11.88 2.08 -23.41
N CYS A 387 -11.78 2.32 -22.11
CA CYS A 387 -12.17 1.32 -21.10
C CYS A 387 -13.68 1.07 -21.07
N ASN A 388 -14.48 2.10 -21.31
CA ASN A 388 -15.92 1.94 -21.20
C ASN A 388 -16.59 1.52 -22.52
N HIS A 389 -15.97 1.84 -23.66
CA HIS A 389 -16.60 1.64 -24.95
C HIS A 389 -15.76 0.86 -25.94
N LEU A 390 -14.54 0.45 -25.59
CA LEU A 390 -13.59 -0.26 -26.46
C LEU A 390 -13.31 0.51 -27.75
N ARG A 391 -13.36 1.83 -27.67
CA ARG A 391 -13.22 2.73 -28.81
C ARG A 391 -11.98 3.61 -28.61
N ALA A 392 -11.19 3.78 -29.67
CA ALA A 392 -10.00 4.62 -29.63
C ALA A 392 -10.37 6.09 -29.81
N VAL A 393 -9.85 6.93 -28.95
CA VAL A 393 -9.98 8.39 -29.02
C VAL A 393 -8.60 8.98 -28.82
N THR A 394 -8.23 9.91 -29.67
CA THR A 394 -6.94 10.61 -29.55
C THR A 394 -7.07 11.73 -28.52
N ALA A 395 -6.20 11.73 -27.52
CA ALA A 395 -6.14 12.82 -26.57
C ALA A 395 -5.68 14.10 -27.27
N ARG A 396 -6.15 15.25 -26.78
CA ARG A 396 -5.71 16.52 -27.31
C ARG A 396 -4.19 16.68 -27.09
N PRO A 397 -3.45 17.16 -28.10
CA PRO A 397 -2.02 17.43 -27.90
C PRO A 397 -1.81 18.41 -26.75
N ASP A 398 -0.67 18.31 -26.13
CA ASP A 398 -0.30 19.25 -25.08
C ASP A 398 0.14 20.57 -25.72
N GLU A 399 -0.73 21.55 -25.70
CA GLU A 399 -0.48 22.88 -26.26
C GLU A 399 0.27 23.78 -25.28
N THR A 400 0.35 23.37 -24.02
CA THR A 400 1.07 24.12 -23.01
C THR A 400 2.56 23.85 -23.16
N PRO A 401 3.39 24.85 -23.28
CA PRO A 401 4.83 24.59 -23.36
C PRO A 401 5.30 23.79 -22.15
N THR A 402 6.13 22.80 -22.41
CA THR A 402 6.73 22.03 -21.34
C THR A 402 7.56 22.98 -20.45
N LEU A 403 7.29 22.95 -19.16
CA LEU A 403 8.02 23.77 -18.22
C LEU A 403 9.47 23.33 -18.16
N LEU A 404 10.36 24.27 -18.31
CA LEU A 404 11.77 23.99 -18.16
C LEU A 404 12.10 23.83 -16.67
N PRO A 405 12.98 22.91 -16.33
CA PRO A 405 13.31 22.69 -14.92
C PRO A 405 13.72 23.95 -14.15
N GLY A 406 14.38 24.87 -14.78
CA GLY A 406 14.75 26.13 -14.14
C GLY A 406 13.56 27.02 -13.75
N THR A 407 12.35 26.70 -14.26
CA THR A 407 11.14 27.48 -13.96
C THR A 407 10.12 26.65 -13.18
N THR A 408 10.45 25.42 -12.81
CA THR A 408 9.45 24.47 -12.32
C THR A 408 9.04 24.69 -10.87
N GLY A 409 9.82 25.42 -10.09
CA GLY A 409 9.47 25.68 -8.70
C GLY A 409 8.07 26.27 -8.56
N SER A 410 7.74 27.20 -9.44
CA SER A 410 6.41 27.82 -9.41
C SER A 410 5.30 26.88 -9.87
N ALA A 411 5.63 25.86 -10.68
CA ALA A 411 4.62 24.92 -11.17
C ALA A 411 4.23 23.87 -10.15
N ALA A 412 5.15 23.52 -9.26
CA ALA A 412 4.85 22.58 -8.17
C ALA A 412 3.98 23.25 -7.10
N ILE A 413 4.14 24.54 -6.92
CA ILE A 413 3.37 25.32 -5.94
C ILE A 413 2.21 25.98 -6.68
N LEU A 414 0.98 25.57 -6.33
CA LEU A 414 -0.23 26.13 -6.92
C LEU A 414 -0.59 27.48 -6.30
N ALA A 415 -0.37 27.62 -4.99
CA ALA A 415 -0.63 28.87 -4.28
C ALA A 415 0.13 28.83 -2.95
N GLU A 416 0.37 30.01 -2.39
CA GLU A 416 0.98 30.11 -1.06
C GLU A 416 0.51 31.39 -0.36
N VAL A 417 0.44 31.31 0.96
CA VAL A 417 0.10 32.45 1.82
C VAL A 417 1.17 32.48 2.92
N PRO A 418 1.89 33.61 3.08
CA PRO A 418 2.91 33.68 4.10
C PRO A 418 2.31 33.71 5.52
N ALA A 419 3.12 33.35 6.50
CA ALA A 419 2.70 33.44 7.91
C ALA A 419 2.31 34.87 8.24
N GLN A 420 1.17 35.03 8.91
CA GLN A 420 0.67 36.34 9.26
C GLN A 420 -0.33 36.25 10.41
N ASN A 421 -0.34 37.28 11.25
CA ASN A 421 -1.33 37.40 12.33
C ASN A 421 -1.40 36.17 13.25
N GLY A 422 -0.26 35.55 13.50
CA GLY A 422 -0.18 34.37 14.37
C GLY A 422 -0.60 33.07 13.68
N LEU A 423 -0.95 33.11 12.41
CA LEU A 423 -1.31 31.90 11.63
C LEU A 423 -0.09 31.43 10.85
N PRO A 424 0.05 30.10 10.67
CA PRO A 424 1.20 29.58 9.92
C PRO A 424 1.11 29.89 8.43
N ALA A 425 2.24 29.84 7.76
CA ALA A 425 2.27 29.87 6.30
C ALA A 425 1.53 28.66 5.76
N VAL A 426 0.93 28.79 4.58
CA VAL A 426 0.23 27.67 3.91
C VAL A 426 0.73 27.59 2.48
N VAL A 427 1.03 26.38 2.03
CA VAL A 427 1.44 26.11 0.64
C VAL A 427 0.54 25.03 0.09
N TRP A 428 -0.07 25.29 -1.08
CA TRP A 428 -0.86 24.30 -1.83
C TRP A 428 0.01 23.79 -2.97
N ARG A 429 0.29 22.48 -2.96
CA ARG A 429 1.21 21.87 -3.91
C ARG A 429 0.47 20.89 -4.83
N GLN A 430 0.87 20.89 -6.11
CA GLN A 430 0.38 19.90 -7.06
C GLN A 430 1.04 18.55 -6.78
N ALA A 431 0.23 17.50 -6.66
CA ALA A 431 0.71 16.14 -6.46
C ALA A 431 0.06 15.25 -7.53
N GLY A 432 0.48 15.45 -8.77
CA GLY A 432 -0.14 14.81 -9.91
C GLY A 432 -1.45 15.48 -10.29
N ASP A 433 -2.24 14.78 -11.08
CA ASP A 433 -3.52 15.30 -11.57
C ASP A 433 -4.71 14.85 -10.72
N SER A 434 -4.46 14.10 -9.63
CA SER A 434 -5.54 13.58 -8.79
C SER A 434 -5.39 13.94 -7.31
N TYR A 435 -4.38 14.71 -6.92
CA TYR A 435 -4.13 15.07 -5.52
C TYR A 435 -3.64 16.51 -5.42
N ILE A 436 -3.99 17.17 -4.32
CA ILE A 436 -3.38 18.43 -3.88
C ILE A 436 -2.84 18.18 -2.47
N LEU A 437 -1.58 18.56 -2.23
CA LEU A 437 -0.95 18.50 -0.92
C LEU A 437 -0.90 19.90 -0.32
N ILE A 438 -1.43 20.05 0.88
CA ILE A 438 -1.47 21.33 1.59
C ILE A 438 -0.51 21.20 2.79
N GLU A 439 0.48 22.10 2.86
CA GLU A 439 1.48 22.09 3.95
C GLU A 439 1.36 23.36 4.77
N TYR A 440 1.45 23.19 6.10
CA TYR A 440 1.40 24.29 7.06
C TYR A 440 2.76 24.51 7.71
N GLY A 441 3.19 25.77 7.74
CA GLY A 441 4.36 26.21 8.51
C GLY A 441 5.68 25.65 8.01
N ASP A 442 6.68 25.74 8.87
CA ASP A 442 8.01 25.22 8.58
C ASP A 442 8.05 23.69 8.78
N ASN A 443 9.12 23.07 8.31
CA ASN A 443 9.30 21.61 8.43
C ASN A 443 9.77 21.27 9.86
N VAL A 444 8.88 21.50 10.84
CA VAL A 444 9.13 21.27 12.27
C VAL A 444 7.99 20.49 12.89
N LEU A 445 8.26 19.83 13.99
CA LEU A 445 7.23 19.13 14.77
C LEU A 445 6.52 20.10 15.69
N ASP A 446 5.33 20.51 15.30
CA ASP A 446 4.51 21.47 16.05
C ASP A 446 3.06 20.98 16.01
N LEU A 447 2.53 20.61 17.18
CA LEU A 447 1.17 20.06 17.26
C LEU A 447 0.11 21.04 16.76
N ALA A 448 0.37 22.35 16.85
CA ALA A 448 -0.56 23.35 16.31
C ALA A 448 -0.79 23.14 14.80
N LEU A 449 0.25 22.75 14.08
CA LEU A 449 0.14 22.51 12.63
C LEU A 449 -0.77 21.31 12.35
N ARG A 450 -0.60 20.23 13.12
CA ARG A 450 -1.48 19.05 12.95
C ARG A 450 -2.94 19.39 13.28
N LEU A 451 -3.16 20.21 14.30
CA LEU A 451 -4.51 20.64 14.65
C LEU A 451 -5.12 21.51 13.55
N ARG A 452 -4.30 22.32 12.88
CA ARG A 452 -4.75 23.10 11.72
C ARG A 452 -5.21 22.16 10.61
N VAL A 453 -4.48 21.08 10.36
CA VAL A 453 -4.89 20.04 9.41
C VAL A 453 -6.27 19.48 9.79
N HIS A 454 -6.47 19.20 11.06
CA HIS A 454 -7.75 18.68 11.56
C HIS A 454 -8.91 19.64 11.27
N LEU A 455 -8.69 20.94 11.52
CA LEU A 455 -9.72 21.95 11.22
C LEU A 455 -10.05 21.99 9.73
N LEU A 456 -9.03 21.90 8.89
CA LEU A 456 -9.26 21.93 7.43
C LEU A 456 -10.03 20.68 6.98
N MET A 457 -9.71 19.51 7.53
CA MET A 457 -10.44 18.29 7.19
C MET A 457 -11.92 18.43 7.54
N LYS A 458 -12.22 18.96 8.72
CA LYS A 458 -13.60 19.20 9.14
C LYS A 458 -14.30 20.18 8.19
N ALA A 459 -13.62 21.25 7.81
CA ALA A 459 -14.17 22.26 6.91
C ALA A 459 -14.50 21.67 5.53
N ILE A 460 -13.59 20.86 5.00
CA ILE A 460 -13.82 20.21 3.69
C ILE A 460 -15.04 19.29 3.77
N ARG A 461 -15.10 18.45 4.81
CA ARG A 461 -16.25 17.54 4.98
C ARG A 461 -17.56 18.29 5.11
N SER A 462 -17.57 19.38 5.89
CA SER A 462 -18.76 20.19 6.11
C SER A 462 -19.19 20.98 4.88
N SER A 463 -18.28 21.23 3.94
CA SER A 463 -18.58 21.99 2.72
C SER A 463 -19.52 21.22 1.79
N GLY A 464 -19.55 19.89 1.90
CA GLY A 464 -20.37 19.07 1.01
C GLY A 464 -19.86 19.02 -0.42
N VAL A 465 -18.60 19.38 -0.66
CA VAL A 465 -18.02 19.38 -2.01
C VAL A 465 -18.07 17.99 -2.63
N GLU A 466 -18.53 17.91 -3.87
CA GLU A 466 -18.52 16.67 -4.64
C GLU A 466 -17.22 16.58 -5.44
N GLY A 467 -16.69 15.38 -5.60
CA GLY A 467 -15.47 15.14 -6.36
C GLY A 467 -14.24 14.96 -5.51
N VAL A 468 -14.28 15.30 -4.22
CA VAL A 468 -13.22 14.94 -3.27
C VAL A 468 -13.45 13.49 -2.86
N GLU A 469 -12.44 12.66 -3.03
CA GLU A 469 -12.54 11.21 -2.79
C GLU A 469 -11.97 10.77 -1.46
N GLU A 470 -10.82 11.33 -1.06
CA GLU A 470 -10.15 10.94 0.19
C GLU A 470 -9.44 12.13 0.79
N LEU A 471 -9.37 12.17 2.12
CA LEU A 471 -8.56 13.12 2.89
C LEU A 471 -7.60 12.34 3.74
N SER A 472 -6.30 12.64 3.65
CA SER A 472 -5.27 11.91 4.39
C SER A 472 -4.37 12.91 5.10
N PRO A 473 -4.35 12.89 6.46
CA PRO A 473 -3.51 13.84 7.20
C PRO A 473 -2.10 13.31 7.41
N GLY A 474 -1.14 14.21 7.34
CA GLY A 474 0.23 13.99 7.78
C GLY A 474 0.51 14.79 9.05
N VAL A 475 1.78 14.92 9.39
CA VAL A 475 2.17 15.63 10.62
C VAL A 475 1.87 17.13 10.53
N ARG A 476 2.08 17.72 9.36
CA ARG A 476 1.82 19.15 9.12
C ARG A 476 1.20 19.39 7.76
N SER A 477 0.54 18.37 7.22
CA SER A 477 0.03 18.42 5.85
C SER A 477 -1.28 17.69 5.73
N LEU A 478 -2.02 18.02 4.67
CA LEU A 478 -3.23 17.30 4.28
C LEU A 478 -3.15 17.01 2.80
N GLN A 479 -3.35 15.74 2.43
CA GLN A 479 -3.49 15.38 1.03
C GLN A 479 -4.97 15.22 0.71
N VAL A 480 -5.41 15.90 -0.34
CA VAL A 480 -6.78 15.82 -0.85
C VAL A 480 -6.73 15.08 -2.17
N ARG A 481 -7.36 13.90 -2.22
CA ARG A 481 -7.52 13.16 -3.46
C ARG A 481 -8.85 13.55 -4.10
N TYR A 482 -8.84 13.84 -5.39
CA TYR A 482 -10.03 14.30 -6.09
C TYR A 482 -10.14 13.67 -7.48
N ASP A 483 -11.38 13.59 -7.96
CA ASP A 483 -11.67 13.13 -9.32
C ASP A 483 -11.64 14.35 -10.24
N SER A 484 -10.57 14.48 -11.02
CA SER A 484 -10.35 15.65 -11.87
C SER A 484 -11.37 15.76 -13.02
N GLN A 485 -12.10 14.69 -13.32
CA GLN A 485 -13.16 14.76 -14.33
C GLN A 485 -14.46 15.37 -13.78
N ARG A 486 -14.63 15.33 -12.44
CA ARG A 486 -15.80 15.89 -11.77
C ARG A 486 -15.51 17.23 -11.10
N LEU A 487 -14.27 17.44 -10.67
CA LEU A 487 -13.85 18.63 -9.93
C LEU A 487 -12.46 19.02 -10.43
N GLY A 488 -12.36 20.09 -11.19
CA GLY A 488 -11.09 20.53 -11.74
C GLY A 488 -10.13 21.03 -10.65
N GLN A 489 -8.84 20.94 -10.94
CA GLN A 489 -7.81 21.38 -10.00
C GLN A 489 -8.01 22.81 -9.54
N ARG A 490 -8.31 23.72 -10.48
CA ARG A 490 -8.48 25.15 -10.16
C ARG A 490 -9.69 25.38 -9.25
N ALA A 491 -10.80 24.68 -9.50
CA ALA A 491 -12.01 24.80 -8.68
C ALA A 491 -11.75 24.28 -7.27
N LEU A 492 -11.05 23.16 -7.16
CA LEU A 492 -10.67 22.62 -5.84
C LEU A 492 -9.74 23.56 -5.11
N LEU A 493 -8.72 24.09 -5.77
CA LEU A 493 -7.80 25.04 -5.16
C LEU A 493 -8.54 26.27 -4.63
N THR A 494 -9.45 26.82 -5.44
CA THR A 494 -10.26 27.98 -5.04
C THR A 494 -11.06 27.67 -3.78
N LEU A 495 -11.69 26.50 -3.72
CA LEU A 495 -12.43 26.08 -2.53
C LEU A 495 -11.51 25.95 -1.32
N LEU A 496 -10.38 25.27 -1.48
CA LEU A 496 -9.45 25.06 -0.37
C LEU A 496 -8.93 26.39 0.19
N MET A 497 -8.61 27.34 -0.69
CA MET A 497 -8.14 28.67 -0.24
C MET A 497 -9.25 29.43 0.48
N SER A 498 -10.49 29.32 0.01
CA SER A 498 -11.63 29.93 0.65
C SER A 498 -11.87 29.34 2.06
N LEU A 499 -11.83 28.01 2.17
CA LEU A 499 -12.02 27.34 3.47
C LEU A 499 -10.90 27.73 4.45
N GLU A 500 -9.68 27.86 3.94
CA GLU A 500 -8.53 28.24 4.78
C GLU A 500 -8.75 29.59 5.45
N LYS A 501 -9.32 30.56 4.72
CA LYS A 501 -9.61 31.89 5.27
C LYS A 501 -10.65 31.86 6.39
N GLN A 502 -11.50 30.84 6.40
CA GLN A 502 -12.60 30.72 7.36
C GLN A 502 -12.24 29.87 8.57
N LEU A 503 -11.06 29.23 8.59
CA LEU A 503 -10.70 28.38 9.71
C LEU A 503 -10.48 29.21 10.97
N GLY A 504 -10.98 28.72 12.11
CA GLY A 504 -10.72 29.29 13.41
C GLY A 504 -9.28 29.06 13.84
N ASP A 505 -8.93 29.59 15.01
CA ASP A 505 -7.62 29.33 15.58
C ASP A 505 -7.63 27.98 16.32
N VAL A 506 -6.44 27.45 16.60
CA VAL A 506 -6.31 26.15 17.27
C VAL A 506 -6.17 26.29 18.78
N GLU A 507 -6.00 27.50 19.30
CA GLU A 507 -5.59 27.70 20.70
C GLU A 507 -6.63 27.21 21.71
N SER A 508 -7.92 27.26 21.36
CA SER A 508 -8.99 26.82 22.25
C SER A 508 -9.53 25.43 21.90
N LEU A 509 -8.88 24.71 20.98
CA LEU A 509 -9.39 23.41 20.54
C LEU A 509 -9.32 22.37 21.65
N LYS A 510 -10.39 21.59 21.74
CA LYS A 510 -10.49 20.39 22.56
C LYS A 510 -10.92 19.27 21.65
N ILE A 511 -10.14 18.20 21.60
CA ILE A 511 -10.36 17.11 20.67
C ILE A 511 -10.54 15.81 21.44
N PRO A 512 -11.54 14.98 21.08
CA PRO A 512 -11.65 13.67 21.71
C PRO A 512 -10.33 12.90 21.58
N SER A 513 -9.86 12.33 22.69
CA SER A 513 -8.54 11.69 22.76
C SER A 513 -8.64 10.54 23.76
N ARG A 514 -8.69 9.31 23.25
CA ARG A 514 -8.73 8.15 24.14
C ARG A 514 -7.33 7.89 24.71
N ILE A 515 -7.26 7.44 25.95
CA ILE A 515 -6.02 6.90 26.51
C ILE A 515 -6.07 5.39 26.36
N VAL A 516 -5.12 4.85 25.59
CA VAL A 516 -5.07 3.42 25.28
C VAL A 516 -3.83 2.83 25.97
N TRP A 517 -4.06 1.93 26.92
CA TRP A 517 -2.99 1.31 27.70
C TRP A 517 -2.62 -0.02 27.04
N LEU A 518 -1.36 -0.16 26.63
CA LEU A 518 -0.89 -1.36 25.95
C LEU A 518 0.27 -1.99 26.71
N PRO A 519 0.24 -3.32 26.93
CA PRO A 519 1.41 -3.99 27.53
C PRO A 519 2.56 -4.01 26.54
N MET A 520 3.78 -3.92 27.03
CA MET A 520 4.96 -4.04 26.19
C MET A 520 6.04 -4.86 26.87
N ALA A 521 6.57 -5.84 26.15
CA ALA A 521 7.79 -6.54 26.57
C ALA A 521 8.97 -5.82 25.95
N PHE A 522 9.76 -5.17 26.79
CA PHE A 522 10.91 -4.38 26.36
C PHE A 522 12.03 -5.34 25.94
N GLU A 523 12.61 -5.10 24.76
CA GLU A 523 13.69 -5.92 24.19
C GLU A 523 13.37 -7.43 24.22
N ASP A 524 12.19 -7.78 23.77
CA ASP A 524 11.77 -9.19 23.64
C ASP A 524 12.57 -9.91 22.56
N SER A 525 12.44 -11.23 22.50
CA SER A 525 13.24 -12.06 21.60
C SER A 525 12.97 -11.75 20.12
N ALA A 526 11.72 -11.42 19.73
CA ALA A 526 11.44 -11.06 18.34
C ALA A 526 12.12 -9.76 17.94
N THR A 527 12.11 -8.77 18.83
CA THR A 527 12.79 -7.49 18.62
C THR A 527 14.31 -7.70 18.47
N LEU A 528 14.92 -8.39 19.42
CA LEU A 528 16.37 -8.64 19.38
C LEU A 528 16.74 -9.52 18.19
N GLY A 529 15.90 -10.49 17.84
CA GLY A 529 16.12 -11.36 16.70
C GLY A 529 16.09 -10.63 15.37
N ALA A 530 15.23 -9.61 15.24
CA ALA A 530 15.18 -8.79 14.03
C ALA A 530 16.48 -8.00 13.85
N VAL A 531 17.01 -7.46 14.92
CA VAL A 531 18.28 -6.71 14.90
C VAL A 531 19.43 -7.66 14.51
N GLU A 532 19.48 -8.83 15.14
CA GLU A 532 20.52 -9.83 14.87
C GLU A 532 20.45 -10.31 13.40
N ARG A 533 19.24 -10.62 12.92
CA ARG A 533 19.04 -11.03 11.53
C ARG A 533 19.53 -9.97 10.56
N TYR A 534 19.21 -8.71 10.83
CA TYR A 534 19.69 -7.59 10.01
C TYR A 534 21.22 -7.56 9.96
N GLN A 535 21.85 -7.69 11.12
CA GLN A 535 23.32 -7.66 11.21
C GLN A 535 23.95 -8.78 10.41
N GLN A 536 23.31 -9.95 10.40
CA GLN A 536 23.83 -11.13 9.68
C GLN A 536 23.55 -11.12 8.18
N THR A 537 22.47 -10.47 7.73
CA THR A 537 21.99 -10.64 6.35
C THR A 537 21.95 -9.36 5.53
N VAL A 538 22.02 -8.19 6.15
CA VAL A 538 21.87 -6.92 5.43
C VAL A 538 23.13 -6.06 5.59
N ARG A 539 23.50 -5.76 6.84
CA ARG A 539 24.63 -4.86 7.10
C ARG A 539 25.29 -5.25 8.41
N ALA A 540 26.54 -5.66 8.34
CA ALA A 540 27.24 -6.19 9.52
C ALA A 540 27.64 -5.12 10.55
N GLN A 541 27.89 -3.89 10.07
CA GLN A 541 28.29 -2.77 10.93
C GLN A 541 27.47 -1.53 10.58
N ALA A 542 26.88 -0.94 11.59
CA ALA A 542 26.09 0.29 11.46
C ALA A 542 26.05 0.98 12.82
N PRO A 543 25.82 2.29 12.86
CA PRO A 543 25.78 3.03 14.14
C PRO A 543 24.80 2.44 15.17
N TRP A 544 23.69 1.88 14.69
CA TRP A 544 22.63 1.36 15.56
C TRP A 544 22.86 -0.10 15.99
N LEU A 545 23.96 -0.70 15.57
CA LEU A 545 24.27 -2.09 15.89
C LEU A 545 25.35 -2.14 16.98
N PRO A 546 25.39 -3.18 17.81
CA PRO A 546 24.52 -4.37 17.78
C PRO A 546 23.21 -4.23 18.56
N ASN A 547 22.95 -3.08 19.20
CA ASN A 547 21.77 -2.91 20.05
C ASN A 547 21.15 -1.54 19.83
N ASN A 548 19.89 -1.53 19.42
CA ASN A 548 19.19 -0.27 19.11
C ASN A 548 18.95 0.60 20.34
N VAL A 549 18.69 0.00 21.50
CA VAL A 549 18.46 0.77 22.74
C VAL A 549 19.74 1.49 23.17
N ASP A 550 20.88 0.82 23.08
CA ASP A 550 22.18 1.45 23.37
C ASP A 550 22.43 2.63 22.44
N PHE A 551 22.09 2.48 21.16
CA PHE A 551 22.22 3.54 20.17
C PHE A 551 21.32 4.74 20.55
N ILE A 552 20.05 4.49 20.89
CA ILE A 552 19.13 5.55 21.31
C ILE A 552 19.68 6.27 22.55
N CYS A 553 20.23 5.52 23.49
CA CYS A 553 20.83 6.09 24.71
C CYS A 553 21.94 7.08 24.35
N ARG A 554 22.88 6.67 23.49
CA ARG A 554 23.98 7.54 23.07
C ARG A 554 23.48 8.77 22.31
N ALA A 555 22.57 8.56 21.38
CA ALA A 555 22.08 9.61 20.49
C ALA A 555 21.34 10.72 21.26
N ASN A 556 20.83 10.41 22.46
CA ASN A 556 20.06 11.36 23.25
C ASN A 556 20.80 11.86 24.50
N GLY A 557 22.06 11.46 24.68
CA GLY A 557 22.85 11.92 25.82
C GLY A 557 22.35 11.41 27.16
N LEU A 558 21.72 10.23 27.15
CA LEU A 558 21.24 9.61 28.39
C LEU A 558 22.38 8.89 29.10
N SER A 559 22.33 8.86 30.44
CA SER A 559 23.41 8.30 31.24
C SER A 559 23.45 6.77 31.20
N HIS A 560 22.29 6.13 31.04
CA HIS A 560 22.19 4.68 31.12
C HIS A 560 21.07 4.20 30.19
N ARG A 561 21.23 3.00 29.63
CA ARG A 561 20.22 2.42 28.75
C ARG A 561 18.86 2.25 29.44
N ASP A 562 18.83 2.07 30.76
CA ASP A 562 17.57 2.00 31.50
C ASP A 562 16.81 3.32 31.46
N ASP A 563 17.49 4.44 31.20
CA ASP A 563 16.81 5.73 31.01
C ASP A 563 15.96 5.73 29.74
N VAL A 564 16.40 5.01 28.70
CA VAL A 564 15.59 4.83 27.50
C VAL A 564 14.29 4.10 27.85
N LYS A 565 14.43 2.99 28.58
CA LYS A 565 13.27 2.20 29.01
C LYS A 565 12.31 3.07 29.83
N LYS A 566 12.85 3.85 30.77
CA LYS A 566 12.03 4.73 31.63
C LYS A 566 11.24 5.72 30.76
N VAL A 567 11.89 6.38 29.81
CA VAL A 567 11.22 7.35 28.94
C VAL A 567 10.12 6.69 28.13
N VAL A 568 10.41 5.51 27.56
CA VAL A 568 9.44 4.78 26.73
C VAL A 568 8.16 4.49 27.53
N PHE A 569 8.29 4.06 28.77
CA PHE A 569 7.13 3.73 29.60
C PHE A 569 6.48 4.93 30.28
N ASP A 570 7.20 6.04 30.46
CA ASP A 570 6.63 7.27 31.05
C ASP A 570 5.84 8.08 30.01
N ALA A 571 6.15 7.94 28.72
CA ALA A 571 5.61 8.79 27.69
C ALA A 571 4.13 8.49 27.42
N SER A 572 3.39 9.54 27.05
CA SER A 572 2.06 9.42 26.47
C SER A 572 2.19 9.80 24.98
N TYR A 573 1.96 8.86 24.09
CA TYR A 573 2.21 9.03 22.67
C TYR A 573 0.93 9.46 21.97
N LEU A 574 0.89 10.70 21.50
CA LEU A 574 -0.26 11.26 20.78
C LEU A 574 -0.17 10.88 19.30
N ILE A 575 -1.21 10.23 18.80
CA ILE A 575 -1.25 9.75 17.42
C ILE A 575 -1.62 10.89 16.47
N LEU A 576 -0.69 11.27 15.60
CA LEU A 576 -0.88 12.32 14.62
C LEU A 576 -1.30 11.77 13.25
N GLY A 577 -0.88 10.55 12.94
CA GLY A 577 -1.19 9.88 11.68
C GLY A 577 -1.31 8.38 11.87
N LEU A 578 -1.90 7.71 10.89
CA LEU A 578 -2.03 6.26 10.89
C LEU A 578 -1.50 5.72 9.56
N GLY A 579 -0.97 4.51 9.58
CA GLY A 579 -0.48 3.87 8.38
C GLY A 579 0.99 4.10 8.07
N ASP A 580 1.76 4.56 9.04
CA ASP A 580 3.19 4.84 8.85
C ASP A 580 3.96 3.61 8.31
N VAL A 581 3.65 2.44 8.81
CA VAL A 581 4.14 1.16 8.26
C VAL A 581 2.94 0.25 8.02
N TYR A 582 1.97 0.73 7.26
CA TYR A 582 0.74 0.04 6.88
C TYR A 582 -0.22 -0.20 8.05
N LEU A 583 -1.38 -0.64 7.76
CA LEU A 583 -2.41 -1.31 8.58
C LEU A 583 -2.61 -0.68 9.96
N GLY A 584 -2.94 0.60 9.98
CA GLY A 584 -3.27 1.29 11.23
C GLY A 584 -2.09 1.56 12.14
N ALA A 585 -0.86 1.41 11.66
CA ALA A 585 0.33 1.68 12.45
C ALA A 585 0.40 3.18 12.78
N PRO A 586 0.58 3.53 14.06
CA PRO A 586 0.57 4.95 14.43
C PRO A 586 1.86 5.67 14.07
N CYS A 587 1.71 6.93 13.65
CA CYS A 587 2.78 7.92 13.64
C CYS A 587 2.49 8.81 14.84
N ALA A 588 3.18 8.56 15.95
CA ALA A 588 2.83 9.17 17.23
C ALA A 588 4.04 9.84 17.89
N VAL A 589 3.78 10.91 18.65
CA VAL A 589 4.84 11.61 19.34
C VAL A 589 4.49 11.76 20.82
N PRO A 590 5.46 11.73 21.73
CA PRO A 590 5.18 12.03 23.12
C PRO A 590 4.63 13.44 23.29
N VAL A 591 3.61 13.56 24.12
CA VAL A 591 3.04 14.87 24.47
C VAL A 591 4.09 15.75 25.15
N ASP A 592 4.83 15.18 26.10
CA ASP A 592 5.93 15.89 26.79
C ASP A 592 7.17 15.87 25.89
N PRO A 593 7.66 17.05 25.45
CA PRO A 593 8.86 17.07 24.59
C PRO A 593 10.09 16.41 25.21
N ARG A 594 10.17 16.31 26.53
CA ARG A 594 11.29 15.67 27.22
C ARG A 594 11.29 14.16 27.08
N HIS A 595 10.20 13.59 26.54
CA HIS A 595 10.09 12.15 26.22
C HIS A 595 10.33 11.86 24.74
N ARG A 596 10.61 12.89 23.91
CA ARG A 596 10.82 12.73 22.46
C ARG A 596 12.27 12.34 22.21
N LEU A 597 12.51 11.04 22.14
CA LEU A 597 13.84 10.50 21.87
C LEU A 597 14.14 10.60 20.38
N LEU A 598 15.31 11.12 20.05
CA LEU A 598 15.78 11.20 18.67
C LEU A 598 16.47 9.91 18.26
N SER A 599 16.27 9.49 17.03
CA SER A 599 17.04 8.40 16.44
C SER A 599 17.11 8.57 14.93
N SER A 600 18.07 7.89 14.30
CA SER A 600 18.07 7.73 12.84
C SER A 600 17.25 6.49 12.48
N LYS A 601 16.87 6.38 11.21
CA LYS A 601 16.27 5.16 10.70
C LYS A 601 17.37 4.26 10.15
N TYR A 602 17.10 2.95 10.07
CA TYR A 602 18.01 1.99 9.43
C TYR A 602 18.22 2.36 7.97
N ASN A 603 19.43 2.23 7.49
CA ASN A 603 19.77 2.39 6.08
C ASN A 603 20.79 1.32 5.69
N PRO A 604 20.43 0.34 4.83
CA PRO A 604 19.08 0.10 4.30
C PRO A 604 18.13 -0.43 5.38
N ALA A 605 16.83 -0.40 5.09
CA ALA A 605 15.81 -0.87 6.02
C ALA A 605 15.91 -2.38 6.26
N ARG A 606 15.39 -2.84 7.41
CA ARG A 606 15.27 -4.28 7.66
C ARG A 606 14.33 -4.91 6.65
N THR A 607 14.60 -6.16 6.31
CA THR A 607 13.72 -6.95 5.45
C THR A 607 12.52 -7.52 6.22
N TRP A 608 12.61 -7.62 7.55
CA TRP A 608 11.55 -8.18 8.37
C TRP A 608 11.52 -7.56 9.76
N THR A 609 10.31 -7.27 10.22
CA THR A 609 10.00 -6.79 11.57
C THR A 609 8.70 -7.47 11.98
N ALA A 610 8.65 -8.06 13.16
CA ALA A 610 7.46 -8.78 13.62
C ALA A 610 6.29 -7.83 13.90
N GLU A 611 5.09 -8.29 13.60
CA GLU A 611 3.85 -7.59 13.97
C GLU A 611 3.87 -7.25 15.46
N GLY A 612 3.46 -6.03 15.78
CA GLY A 612 3.40 -5.56 17.17
C GLY A 612 4.70 -4.97 17.69
N THR A 613 5.77 -5.02 16.90
CA THR A 613 7.05 -4.44 17.34
C THR A 613 6.91 -2.92 17.46
N VAL A 614 7.48 -2.37 18.52
CA VAL A 614 7.48 -0.93 18.80
C VAL A 614 8.82 -0.36 18.42
N GLY A 615 8.82 0.72 17.63
CA GLY A 615 10.05 1.35 17.19
C GLY A 615 10.01 2.86 17.33
N ILE A 616 11.20 3.47 17.33
CA ILE A 616 11.39 4.92 17.35
C ILE A 616 12.20 5.30 16.13
N GLY A 617 11.67 6.23 15.32
CA GLY A 617 12.35 6.74 14.15
C GLY A 617 12.16 8.23 14.03
N GLY A 618 13.26 8.98 13.89
CA GLY A 618 13.19 10.42 14.09
C GLY A 618 12.74 10.68 15.50
N MET A 619 11.63 11.38 15.67
CA MET A 619 11.00 11.60 16.98
C MET A 619 9.71 10.80 17.15
N TYR A 620 9.42 9.88 16.22
CA TYR A 620 8.12 9.22 16.16
C TYR A 620 8.18 7.82 16.74
N MET A 621 7.08 7.42 17.38
CA MET A 621 6.86 6.05 17.81
C MET A 621 5.90 5.39 16.83
N CYS A 622 6.21 4.16 16.44
CA CYS A 622 5.37 3.34 15.60
C CYS A 622 5.19 1.95 16.21
N ILE A 623 4.04 1.34 15.92
CA ILE A 623 3.75 -0.06 16.24
C ILE A 623 3.46 -0.75 14.90
N TYR A 624 4.24 -1.79 14.58
CA TYR A 624 4.07 -2.47 13.29
C TYR A 624 2.76 -3.24 13.25
N GLY A 625 1.91 -2.94 12.27
CA GLY A 625 0.58 -3.55 12.15
C GLY A 625 0.59 -4.94 11.52
N MET A 626 1.72 -5.33 10.95
CA MET A 626 1.90 -6.65 10.32
C MET A 626 3.38 -6.95 10.22
N ASP A 627 3.72 -8.21 9.96
CA ASP A 627 5.11 -8.55 9.63
C ASP A 627 5.49 -7.80 8.35
N SER A 628 6.54 -6.99 8.40
CA SER A 628 6.89 -6.13 7.26
C SER A 628 8.33 -5.63 7.35
N PRO A 629 8.89 -5.15 6.24
CA PRO A 629 10.14 -4.40 6.32
C PRO A 629 9.96 -3.13 7.16
N GLY A 630 11.04 -2.58 7.67
CA GLY A 630 10.97 -1.34 8.43
C GLY A 630 12.31 -0.77 8.80
N GLY A 631 12.32 0.54 9.06
CA GLY A 631 13.54 1.27 9.35
C GLY A 631 13.66 1.85 10.76
N TYR A 632 12.68 1.66 11.61
CA TYR A 632 12.70 2.25 12.97
C TYR A 632 13.66 1.48 13.88
N GLN A 633 14.21 2.20 14.89
CA GLN A 633 15.00 1.58 15.93
C GLN A 633 14.05 0.87 16.89
N LEU A 634 14.31 -0.39 17.18
CA LEU A 634 13.33 -1.25 17.87
C LEU A 634 13.57 -1.26 19.37
N VAL A 635 12.49 -1.13 20.17
CA VAL A 635 12.59 -1.11 21.63
C VAL A 635 11.83 -2.25 22.31
N GLY A 636 10.84 -2.85 21.65
CA GLY A 636 10.08 -3.93 22.26
C GLY A 636 8.91 -4.35 21.41
N ARG A 637 7.97 -5.07 22.02
CA ARG A 637 6.81 -5.59 21.30
C ARG A 637 5.55 -5.44 22.14
N THR A 638 4.43 -5.16 21.46
CA THR A 638 3.12 -5.02 22.11
C THR A 638 2.09 -5.90 21.40
N LEU A 639 0.82 -5.59 21.59
CA LEU A 639 -0.32 -6.35 21.06
C LEU A 639 -0.54 -6.09 19.57
N PRO A 640 -1.24 -7.00 18.87
CA PRO A 640 -1.66 -6.70 17.50
C PRO A 640 -2.63 -5.52 17.48
N ILE A 641 -2.36 -4.57 16.59
CA ILE A 641 -3.24 -3.40 16.43
C ILE A 641 -4.15 -3.53 15.20
N TRP A 642 -4.06 -4.65 14.51
CA TRP A 642 -4.90 -4.98 13.36
C TRP A 642 -5.55 -6.33 13.64
N ASN A 643 -6.90 -6.38 13.60
CA ASN A 643 -7.65 -7.62 13.85
C ASN A 643 -8.40 -7.97 12.57
N LYS A 644 -7.74 -8.72 11.71
CA LYS A 644 -8.19 -8.98 10.34
C LYS A 644 -9.61 -9.54 10.26
N PHE A 645 -9.95 -10.44 11.17
CA PHE A 645 -11.25 -11.13 11.15
C PHE A 645 -12.24 -10.60 12.17
N LEU A 646 -11.92 -9.47 12.83
CA LEU A 646 -12.80 -8.81 13.81
C LEU A 646 -13.27 -9.75 14.92
N LYS A 647 -12.36 -10.60 15.41
CA LYS A 647 -12.68 -11.50 16.51
C LYS A 647 -12.74 -10.81 17.85
N ASN A 648 -12.06 -9.65 17.98
CA ASN A 648 -12.02 -8.90 19.24
C ASN A 648 -13.01 -7.75 19.15
N PRO A 649 -14.05 -7.76 20.01
CA PRO A 649 -15.09 -6.72 19.96
C PRO A 649 -14.58 -5.31 20.29
N GLN A 650 -13.42 -5.15 20.92
CA GLN A 650 -12.88 -3.81 21.18
C GLN A 650 -12.55 -3.04 19.92
N PHE A 651 -12.34 -3.74 18.80
CA PHE A 651 -12.08 -3.09 17.52
C PHE A 651 -13.35 -2.52 16.89
N GLY A 652 -14.54 -2.93 17.36
CA GLY A 652 -15.80 -2.51 16.77
C GLY A 652 -16.00 -3.11 15.39
N GLU A 653 -16.34 -2.27 14.42
CA GLU A 653 -16.61 -2.72 13.05
C GLU A 653 -15.36 -2.57 12.15
N GLU A 654 -14.26 -2.05 12.68
CA GLU A 654 -13.07 -1.73 11.92
C GLU A 654 -11.92 -2.66 12.33
N PRO A 655 -11.09 -3.12 11.39
CA PRO A 655 -10.00 -4.03 11.79
C PRO A 655 -8.83 -3.34 12.50
N TRP A 656 -8.79 -2.01 12.59
CA TRP A 656 -7.73 -1.29 13.30
C TRP A 656 -8.21 -0.80 14.66
N LEU A 657 -7.29 -0.81 15.65
CA LEU A 657 -7.61 -0.46 17.04
C LEU A 657 -7.49 1.04 17.31
N LEU A 658 -6.44 1.68 16.78
CA LEU A 658 -6.06 3.03 17.15
C LEU A 658 -6.72 4.07 16.26
N LYS A 659 -6.95 5.26 16.83
CA LYS A 659 -7.60 6.37 16.12
C LYS A 659 -6.73 7.61 16.20
N PHE A 660 -6.94 8.55 15.27
CA PHE A 660 -6.27 9.85 15.32
C PHE A 660 -6.50 10.48 16.69
N PHE A 661 -5.45 11.04 17.25
CA PHE A 661 -5.43 11.73 18.54
C PHE A 661 -5.60 10.82 19.76
N ASP A 662 -5.63 9.50 19.60
CA ASP A 662 -5.46 8.60 20.74
C ASP A 662 -4.10 8.86 21.39
N GLN A 663 -4.00 8.62 22.69
CA GLN A 663 -2.72 8.62 23.41
C GLN A 663 -2.42 7.21 23.86
N VAL A 664 -1.30 6.66 23.36
CA VAL A 664 -0.87 5.32 23.74
C VAL A 664 0.07 5.43 24.94
N ARG A 665 -0.19 4.64 25.96
CA ARG A 665 0.68 4.51 27.15
C ARG A 665 1.03 3.05 27.33
N PHE A 666 2.34 2.77 27.37
CA PHE A 666 2.83 1.42 27.55
C PHE A 666 3.04 1.12 29.03
N TYR A 667 2.83 -0.14 29.41
CA TYR A 667 3.22 -0.63 30.74
C TYR A 667 4.02 -1.94 30.56
N PRO A 668 5.01 -2.19 31.42
CA PRO A 668 5.91 -3.32 31.21
C PRO A 668 5.27 -4.64 31.60
N VAL A 669 5.50 -5.66 30.76
CA VAL A 669 5.16 -7.05 31.08
C VAL A 669 6.34 -7.93 30.63
N SER A 670 6.38 -9.16 31.14
CA SER A 670 7.37 -10.12 30.64
C SER A 670 6.99 -10.60 29.24
N GLU A 671 7.95 -11.15 28.53
CA GLU A 671 7.69 -11.70 27.19
C GLU A 671 6.65 -12.82 27.23
N ALA A 672 6.69 -13.70 28.25
CA ALA A 672 5.72 -14.78 28.38
C ALA A 672 4.32 -14.23 28.59
N GLU A 673 4.16 -13.24 29.46
CA GLU A 673 2.88 -12.56 29.69
C GLU A 673 2.38 -11.92 28.39
N LEU A 674 3.27 -11.27 27.65
CA LEU A 674 2.89 -10.62 26.40
C LEU A 674 2.38 -11.64 25.39
N ASN A 675 3.10 -12.76 25.22
CA ASN A 675 2.71 -13.78 24.23
C ASN A 675 1.33 -14.35 24.53
N ASP A 676 1.05 -14.63 25.80
CA ASP A 676 -0.27 -15.11 26.22
C ASP A 676 -1.35 -14.04 25.94
N PHE A 677 -1.03 -12.80 26.25
CA PHE A 677 -1.97 -11.69 26.03
C PHE A 677 -2.22 -11.48 24.54
N ARG A 678 -1.18 -11.56 23.72
CA ARG A 678 -1.31 -11.40 22.26
C ARG A 678 -2.28 -12.41 21.67
N ASP A 679 -2.13 -13.67 22.06
CA ASP A 679 -3.02 -14.75 21.57
C ASP A 679 -4.46 -14.51 22.02
N ALA A 680 -4.65 -14.21 23.29
CA ALA A 680 -5.98 -13.95 23.85
C ALA A 680 -6.63 -12.71 23.21
N PHE A 681 -5.84 -11.66 23.00
CA PHE A 681 -6.34 -10.41 22.43
C PHE A 681 -6.76 -10.59 20.97
N ARG A 682 -5.95 -11.33 20.20
CA ARG A 682 -6.27 -11.62 18.79
C ARG A 682 -7.59 -12.37 18.67
N GLU A 683 -7.86 -13.29 19.60
CA GLU A 683 -9.07 -14.13 19.58
C GLU A 683 -10.27 -13.50 20.29
N GLY A 684 -10.11 -12.32 20.88
CA GLY A 684 -11.20 -11.64 21.58
C GLY A 684 -11.44 -12.12 23.00
N ARG A 685 -10.51 -12.88 23.57
CA ARG A 685 -10.60 -13.39 24.96
C ARG A 685 -9.97 -12.47 25.98
N ALA A 686 -9.36 -11.39 25.52
CA ALA A 686 -8.75 -10.39 26.38
C ALA A 686 -9.02 -9.00 25.82
N SER A 687 -8.96 -8.00 26.68
CA SER A 687 -9.17 -6.61 26.31
C SER A 687 -8.12 -5.71 26.94
N VAL A 688 -7.97 -4.52 26.41
CA VAL A 688 -7.08 -3.50 26.98
C VAL A 688 -7.90 -2.38 27.61
N ARG A 689 -7.29 -1.68 28.55
CA ARG A 689 -7.91 -0.52 29.18
C ARG A 689 -7.90 0.64 28.18
N ILE A 690 -9.09 1.19 27.90
CA ILE A 690 -9.27 2.38 27.06
C ILE A 690 -10.15 3.34 27.82
N GLU A 691 -9.68 4.57 27.98
CA GLU A 691 -10.40 5.62 28.70
C GLU A 691 -10.74 6.75 27.73
N GLU A 692 -12.00 7.16 27.71
CA GLU A 692 -12.39 8.36 26.96
C GLU A 692 -11.76 9.58 27.63
N SER A 693 -11.20 10.46 26.83
CA SER A 693 -10.49 11.64 27.32
C SER A 693 -10.58 12.76 26.30
N GLU A 694 -9.83 13.79 26.50
CA GLU A 694 -9.84 14.98 25.66
C GLU A 694 -8.42 15.57 25.62
N PHE A 695 -7.97 15.94 24.45
CA PHE A 695 -6.72 16.71 24.30
C PHE A 695 -7.10 18.19 24.23
N ASP A 696 -6.72 18.92 25.27
CA ASP A 696 -7.00 20.34 25.43
C ASP A 696 -5.75 21.12 25.03
N PHE A 697 -5.77 21.79 23.87
CA PHE A 697 -4.58 22.46 23.36
C PHE A 697 -4.13 23.62 24.26
N ALA A 698 -5.08 24.35 24.87
CA ALA A 698 -4.72 25.41 25.79
C ALA A 698 -3.98 24.85 27.00
N ALA A 699 -4.43 23.71 27.52
CA ALA A 699 -3.75 23.05 28.64
C ALA A 699 -2.34 22.58 28.24
N TYR A 700 -2.21 22.07 26.99
CA TYR A 700 -0.91 21.69 26.45
C TYR A 700 0.03 22.88 26.34
N ARG A 701 -0.43 24.01 25.84
CA ARG A 701 0.36 25.26 25.79
C ARG A 701 0.81 25.69 27.16
N ALA A 702 -0.10 25.64 28.15
CA ALA A 702 0.23 25.99 29.53
C ALA A 702 1.29 25.06 30.11
N PHE A 703 1.19 23.76 29.80
CA PHE A 703 2.19 22.76 30.21
C PHE A 703 3.56 23.10 29.63
N LEU A 704 3.63 23.42 28.33
CA LEU A 704 4.89 23.78 27.70
C LEU A 704 5.50 25.02 28.36
N ALA A 705 4.69 26.03 28.61
CA ALA A 705 5.16 27.28 29.25
C ALA A 705 5.68 27.02 30.67
N ALA A 706 4.98 26.21 31.46
CA ALA A 706 5.37 25.89 32.82
C ALA A 706 6.68 25.09 32.90
N ASN A 707 7.04 24.38 31.84
CA ASN A 707 8.23 23.52 31.82
C ASN A 707 9.27 24.02 30.80
N GLU A 708 9.16 25.25 30.35
CA GLU A 708 9.99 25.80 29.28
C GLU A 708 11.49 25.60 29.52
N GLN A 709 11.96 25.90 30.72
CA GLN A 709 13.39 25.81 31.03
C GLN A 709 13.91 24.37 30.98
N ASP A 710 13.14 23.44 31.54
CA ASP A 710 13.52 22.02 31.57
C ASP A 710 13.49 21.44 30.15
N ILE A 711 12.50 21.83 29.36
CA ILE A 711 12.38 21.38 27.96
C ILE A 711 13.56 21.90 27.13
N ALA A 712 13.92 23.18 27.33
CA ALA A 712 15.05 23.78 26.60
C ALA A 712 16.37 23.09 26.99
N ALA A 713 16.57 22.82 28.28
CA ALA A 713 17.77 22.12 28.75
C ALA A 713 17.85 20.70 28.18
N PHE A 714 16.72 20.00 28.15
CA PHE A 714 16.67 18.67 27.55
C PHE A 714 17.03 18.69 26.03
N ARG A 715 16.44 19.64 25.31
CA ARG A 715 16.70 19.75 23.86
C ARG A 715 18.17 20.10 23.58
N GLU A 716 18.75 20.99 24.37
CA GLU A 716 20.16 21.39 24.20
C GLU A 716 21.09 20.18 24.40
N ARG A 717 20.87 19.43 25.49
CA ARG A 717 21.67 18.23 25.77
C ARG A 717 21.48 17.18 24.69
N GLN A 718 20.25 16.95 24.26
CA GLN A 718 19.90 15.97 23.20
C GLN A 718 20.56 16.35 21.90
N GLN A 719 20.47 17.62 21.50
CA GLN A 719 21.03 18.09 20.24
C GLN A 719 22.55 17.95 20.22
N ALA A 720 23.19 18.28 21.32
CA ALA A 720 24.64 18.13 21.44
C ALA A 720 25.07 16.67 21.32
N ALA A 721 24.34 15.78 22.00
CA ALA A 721 24.64 14.34 21.94
C ALA A 721 24.42 13.78 20.55
N PHE A 722 23.31 14.15 19.93
CA PHE A 722 22.97 13.67 18.60
C PHE A 722 24.00 14.14 17.57
N SER A 723 24.40 15.40 17.63
CA SER A 723 25.43 15.94 16.72
C SER A 723 26.77 15.24 16.89
N ALA A 724 27.15 14.94 18.14
CA ALA A 724 28.40 14.21 18.43
C ALA A 724 28.33 12.78 17.86
N GLU A 725 27.18 12.13 18.01
CA GLU A 725 26.98 10.77 17.50
C GLU A 725 27.07 10.75 15.95
N VAL A 726 26.43 11.73 15.30
CA VAL A 726 26.47 11.87 13.83
C VAL A 726 27.91 12.10 13.35
N ALA A 727 28.66 12.97 14.04
CA ALA A 727 30.08 13.23 13.69
C ALA A 727 30.89 11.93 13.81
N HIS A 728 30.59 11.10 14.80
CA HIS A 728 31.28 9.81 15.00
C HIS A 728 30.99 8.85 13.83
N TRP A 729 29.74 8.83 13.33
CA TRP A 729 29.38 7.95 12.21
C TRP A 729 30.23 8.29 10.97
N HIS A 730 30.35 9.57 10.66
CA HIS A 730 31.07 10.03 9.46
C HIS A 730 32.57 9.66 9.53
N THR A 731 33.11 9.41 10.71
CA THR A 731 34.51 8.95 10.80
C THR A 731 34.64 7.45 10.61
N GLN A 732 33.54 6.70 10.63
CA GLN A 732 33.56 5.24 10.57
C GLN A 732 32.99 4.67 9.26
N GLU A 733 32.34 5.48 8.45
CA GLU A 733 31.78 5.01 7.19
C GLU A 733 32.90 4.87 6.16
N PRO A 734 32.99 3.71 5.47
CA PRO A 734 33.84 3.62 4.30
C PRO A 734 33.37 4.61 3.24
N GLU A 735 34.29 5.09 2.42
CA GLU A 735 33.96 6.01 1.34
C GLU A 735 33.07 5.38 0.26
N ASP A 736 32.91 4.07 0.28
CA ASP A 736 32.14 3.33 -0.72
C ASP A 736 30.69 3.20 -0.29
N ASP A 737 29.79 3.62 -1.16
CA ASP A 737 28.35 3.45 -1.00
C ASP A 737 28.04 1.93 -1.11
N PRO A 738 27.43 1.33 -0.08
CA PRO A 738 27.07 -0.10 -0.18
C PRO A 738 26.17 -0.41 -1.38
N HIS A 739 25.46 0.60 -1.90
CA HIS A 739 24.61 0.41 -3.09
C HIS A 739 25.42 0.38 -4.39
N GLU A 740 26.58 1.04 -4.45
CA GLU A 740 27.45 0.97 -5.63
C GLU A 740 28.13 -0.40 -5.71
N ALA A 741 28.60 -0.92 -4.59
CA ALA A 741 29.22 -2.24 -4.55
C ALA A 741 28.23 -3.35 -4.93
N GLN A 742 26.97 -3.22 -4.53
CA GLN A 742 25.92 -4.17 -4.93
C GLN A 742 25.59 -4.09 -6.42
N ALA A 743 25.65 -2.88 -7.00
CA ALA A 743 25.35 -2.69 -8.41
C ALA A 743 26.44 -3.26 -9.32
N GLU A 744 27.69 -3.25 -8.86
CA GLU A 744 28.81 -3.79 -9.64
C GLU A 744 28.86 -5.33 -9.59
N ASP A 745 28.65 -5.91 -8.41
CA ASP A 745 28.61 -7.37 -8.24
C ASP A 745 27.42 -7.99 -8.99
N GLU A 746 26.31 -7.24 -9.11
CA GLU A 746 25.11 -7.73 -9.77
C GLU A 746 25.16 -7.63 -11.29
N ALA A 747 25.93 -6.65 -11.81
CA ALA A 747 26.14 -6.53 -13.26
C ALA A 747 26.98 -7.66 -13.83
N GLU A 748 27.78 -8.34 -12.99
CA GLU A 748 28.60 -9.47 -13.41
C GLU A 748 27.87 -10.81 -13.34
N SER A 749 26.73 -10.88 -12.65
CA SER A 749 25.98 -12.13 -12.55
C SER A 749 24.83 -12.11 -13.57
N GLU A 750 25.11 -12.57 -14.78
CA GLU A 750 24.05 -12.96 -15.72
C GLU A 750 23.41 -14.25 -15.18
N GLY A 751 22.79 -14.13 -14.03
CA GLY A 751 22.12 -15.26 -13.40
C GLY A 751 20.69 -15.41 -13.85
N GLN A 752 20.23 -16.62 -13.92
CA GLN A 752 18.84 -16.93 -14.18
C GLN A 752 17.93 -16.26 -13.13
N LEU A 753 16.89 -15.64 -13.60
CA LEU A 753 15.87 -15.08 -12.72
C LEU A 753 15.15 -16.25 -12.04
N VAL A 754 15.51 -16.51 -10.81
CA VAL A 754 14.81 -17.51 -10.01
C VAL A 754 13.88 -16.76 -9.07
N SER A 755 12.59 -16.85 -9.33
CA SER A 755 11.62 -16.33 -8.41
C SER A 755 11.39 -17.36 -7.31
N ALA A 756 11.63 -16.98 -6.08
CA ALA A 756 11.33 -17.83 -4.93
C ALA A 756 10.19 -17.22 -4.16
N ASP A 757 9.12 -17.99 -4.05
CA ASP A 757 8.01 -17.62 -3.18
C ASP A 757 8.30 -18.23 -1.81
N LEU A 758 8.74 -17.40 -0.89
CA LEU A 758 8.98 -17.81 0.49
C LEU A 758 7.82 -17.39 1.35
N ASN A 759 6.79 -18.24 1.36
CA ASN A 759 5.65 -18.09 2.29
C ASN A 759 4.98 -16.71 2.23
N GLY A 760 4.74 -16.23 1.03
CA GLY A 760 4.03 -14.97 0.85
C GLY A 760 4.85 -13.70 1.11
N UNK A 761 5.94 -13.69 1.16
CA UNK A 761 6.63 -12.65 1.39
C UNK A 761 7.20 -12.16 0.26
N UNK A 762 6.69 -11.80 -0.15
CA UNK A 762 7.23 -11.32 -1.01
C UNK A 762 8.12 -10.56 -0.69
N UNK A 763 8.75 -10.80 -0.55
CA UNK A 763 9.45 -10.16 -0.28
C UNK A 763 9.53 -9.08 -0.67
N UNK A 764 9.25 -8.47 -0.34
CA UNK A 764 9.37 -7.81 -0.46
C UNK A 764 10.11 -7.49 -0.34
N UNK A 765 10.86 -7.65 -0.28
CA UNK A 765 11.57 -7.38 -0.14
C UNK A 765 12.06 -6.74 -0.61
N UNK A 766 11.58 -6.22 -0.71
CA UNK A 766 12.01 -5.49 -1.29
C UNK A 766 13.15 -5.19 -0.99
N UNK A 767 13.34 -5.19 -0.58
CA UNK A 767 14.28 -4.70 -0.54
C UNK A 767 15.36 -5.30 -0.28
N UNK A 768 15.31 -5.75 -0.15
CA UNK A 768 16.19 -6.05 0.10
C UNK A 768 16.59 -7.11 -0.18
N UNK A 769 16.28 -7.37 -0.88
CA UNK A 769 16.59 -8.10 -1.05
C UNK A 769 17.44 -8.54 -1.08
N UNK A 770 17.91 -8.50 -0.34
CA UNK A 770 18.82 -8.86 -0.40
C UNK A 770 19.18 -9.88 -0.92
N UNK A 771 19.45 -9.82 -1.51
CA UNK A 771 19.81 -10.68 -2.02
C UNK A 771 20.12 -11.79 -1.35
N UNK A 772 19.53 -12.19 -1.22
CA UNK A 772 19.81 -13.13 -0.89
C UNK A 772 20.65 -13.51 -1.60
N SER A 773 21.71 -13.50 -1.33
CA SER A 773 22.83 -13.90 -2.12
C SER A 773 22.60 -15.31 -2.67
N GLY A 774 22.89 -15.45 -3.90
CA GLY A 774 22.67 -16.73 -4.62
C GLY A 774 23.35 -17.95 -4.02
N ARG A 775 24.03 -17.77 -2.92
CA ARG A 775 24.75 -18.88 -2.27
C ARG A 775 23.83 -19.76 -1.39
N PHE A 776 22.64 -19.30 -1.07
CA PHE A 776 21.75 -20.08 -0.19
C PHE A 776 20.91 -21.12 -0.94
N TRP A 777 20.88 -21.04 -2.26
CA TRP A 777 19.99 -21.90 -3.06
C TRP A 777 20.71 -23.04 -3.82
N SER A 778 22.03 -22.98 -3.91
CA SER A 778 22.75 -24.05 -4.63
C SER A 778 22.88 -25.35 -3.83
N SER A 779 22.52 -25.33 -2.54
CA SER A 779 22.69 -26.52 -1.70
C SER A 779 21.43 -27.38 -1.49
N ARG A 780 20.29 -26.96 -2.05
CA ARG A 780 19.06 -27.74 -1.89
C ARG A 780 18.43 -28.29 -3.17
N ALA A 781 19.07 -28.06 -4.32
CA ALA A 781 18.57 -28.59 -5.59
C ALA A 781 19.06 -30.00 -5.90
N SER A 782 19.82 -30.61 -5.00
CA SER A 782 20.36 -31.97 -5.20
C SER A 782 19.98 -32.93 -4.06
N GLY A 783 18.74 -32.90 -3.63
CA GLY A 783 18.25 -33.88 -2.66
C GLY A 783 16.82 -34.27 -2.88
#